data_be368d196180cbd574bc64f455f7d8c1
#
_entry.id   be368d196180cbd574bc64f455f7d8c1
#
_cell.length_a   1.000
_cell.length_b   1.000
_cell.length_c   1.000
_cell.angle_alpha   90.00
_cell.angle_beta   90.00
_cell.angle_gamma   90.00
#
_symmetry.space_group_name_H-M   'P 1'
#
loop_
_entity.id
_entity.type
_entity.pdbx_description
1 polymer ?
#
loop_
_entity_poly.entity_id
_entity_poly.type
_entity_poly.pdbx_seq_one_letter_code
_entity_poly.pdbx_strand_id
1 'polypeptide(L)'
;AYCEAAGIPYDKSCITPERIIFITDKDSEIYRSKEWYGVLPDEEIQARREAFLKRGLTIDGKGTPSGAAIQPAQPGNSHRTDDDYISHTGGSQKAGGLAAQEAESASEKNLIAFDLFQESAGLKGMDIDTVGSRHSSLLAIMSAGASRVMSEEDLMKVVARRMPSYYQENDCHQLIHDFYAKYGDSSKPFSRDVIRINATAEKQASGANHTAQVSMSRVQGSKDEYPAPPPMPKKLPKLVELLVSKTPEIYQPAVAHAIFPPLATHLWNTRFRYIDNVEHEATLMTCLLAGTGAGKSCVQMPISMIMEDIRKRDQENLKREKEWKEEMMRKGANKDKRKRPDNLIIQEIDADMTNPAFVMRTAEAKGHFLYTSLNEIDQFDALKGIGNQHFRIMCLAFDPGNQYGQTRVGTQSVTERVTVRFNWNASTTIQKGQRYFSKVLTDGPLSRINFCTIPQREIGDKIPVYGTYDDQFRKELKPYIENLCMATGLIDCPEAYRLAEILSEENADFSQVTQNRIYENFTFRANVIAYLKACVLYVANGCRWEPEIEDFIRWSERYDLWCKMRFFEEDIQKANNVGEHSNKRGPSNLLQSLPDTFTEQQVVEARAALGLSEEGTAHLLSTWVYRKYVKRGSDNCHNNSYHSFTKLKYRCDGQELSQ
;
A
#
# COMPACT_ATOMS: atom_id res chain seq x y z
N ALA A 1 35.94 -0.77 3.15
CA ALA A 1 37.31 -1.25 2.88
C ALA A 1 37.64 -1.13 1.38
N TYR A 2 36.94 -1.83 0.46
CA TYR A 2 37.23 -1.79 -0.98
C TYR A 2 37.05 -0.41 -1.59
N CYS A 3 35.92 0.26 -1.29
CA CYS A 3 35.66 1.61 -1.81
C CYS A 3 36.68 2.62 -1.25
N GLU A 4 37.08 2.49 0.01
CA GLU A 4 38.14 3.32 0.60
C GLU A 4 39.49 3.07 -0.06
N ALA A 5 39.88 1.82 -0.22
CA ALA A 5 41.13 1.46 -0.89
C ALA A 5 41.19 1.92 -2.35
N ALA A 6 40.06 1.83 -3.07
CA ALA A 6 39.94 2.29 -4.45
C ALA A 6 39.70 3.80 -4.58
N GLY A 7 39.45 4.52 -3.47
CA GLY A 7 39.11 5.94 -3.48
C GLY A 7 37.77 6.24 -4.17
N ILE A 8 36.84 5.25 -4.20
CA ILE A 8 35.51 5.37 -4.80
C ILE A 8 34.56 5.91 -3.75
N PRO A 9 33.74 6.91 -4.06
CA PRO A 9 32.72 7.42 -3.15
C PRO A 9 31.76 6.32 -2.75
N TYR A 10 31.44 6.22 -1.47
CA TYR A 10 30.44 5.30 -0.95
C TYR A 10 29.64 5.92 0.20
N ASP A 11 28.41 5.47 0.35
CA ASP A 11 27.57 5.90 1.47
C ASP A 11 28.02 5.19 2.75
N LYS A 12 28.59 5.96 3.69
CA LYS A 12 29.04 5.48 4.99
C LYS A 12 27.94 4.85 5.84
N SER A 13 26.66 5.14 5.56
CA SER A 13 25.53 4.51 6.22
C SER A 13 25.34 3.04 5.82
N CYS A 14 26.00 2.61 4.72
CA CYS A 14 25.92 1.27 4.16
C CYS A 14 27.06 0.33 4.55
N ILE A 15 27.85 0.67 5.57
CA ILE A 15 29.02 -0.14 6.01
C ILE A 15 28.63 -1.44 6.74
N THR A 16 27.35 -1.61 7.12
CA THR A 16 26.90 -2.83 7.79
C THR A 16 26.81 -4.00 6.82
N PRO A 17 27.28 -5.20 7.19
CA PRO A 17 27.24 -6.40 6.31
C PRO A 17 25.85 -6.80 5.82
N GLU A 18 24.81 -6.25 6.43
CA GLU A 18 23.40 -6.58 6.18
C GLU A 18 22.77 -5.75 5.06
N ARG A 19 23.44 -4.72 4.54
CA ARG A 19 22.93 -3.87 3.47
C ARG A 19 23.55 -4.23 2.14
N ILE A 20 22.73 -4.73 1.23
CA ILE A 20 23.08 -4.96 -0.17
C ILE A 20 22.70 -3.69 -0.95
N ILE A 21 23.70 -3.10 -1.61
CA ILE A 21 23.49 -1.97 -2.52
C ILE A 21 23.37 -2.55 -3.94
N PHE A 22 22.23 -2.34 -4.57
CA PHE A 22 22.06 -2.63 -5.98
C PHE A 22 22.36 -1.38 -6.80
N ILE A 23 23.38 -1.45 -7.64
CA ILE A 23 23.62 -0.44 -8.68
C ILE A 23 22.92 -0.96 -9.92
N THR A 24 21.87 -0.27 -10.35
CA THR A 24 20.95 -0.72 -11.41
C THR A 24 21.13 0.02 -12.72
N ASP A 25 22.33 0.40 -13.06
CA ASP A 25 22.61 0.93 -14.38
C ASP A 25 22.97 -0.22 -15.33
N LYS A 26 22.36 -0.22 -16.52
CA LYS A 26 22.65 -1.22 -17.57
C LYS A 26 24.13 -1.26 -17.96
N ASP A 27 24.81 -0.14 -17.83
CA ASP A 27 26.20 0.06 -18.22
C ASP A 27 27.17 -0.01 -17.02
N SER A 28 26.66 -0.37 -15.84
CA SER A 28 27.49 -0.53 -14.65
C SER A 28 28.32 -1.81 -14.71
N GLU A 29 29.63 -1.68 -14.68
CA GLU A 29 30.52 -2.83 -14.53
C GLU A 29 30.31 -3.49 -13.17
N ILE A 30 29.88 -4.75 -13.18
CA ILE A 30 29.77 -5.54 -11.96
C ILE A 30 31.10 -6.26 -11.74
N TYR A 31 31.83 -5.85 -10.73
CA TYR A 31 33.00 -6.57 -10.28
C TYR A 31 32.61 -7.77 -9.42
N ARG A 32 33.02 -8.96 -9.81
CA ARG A 32 32.87 -10.19 -9.03
C ARG A 32 34.24 -10.72 -8.66
N SER A 33 34.63 -10.64 -7.38
CA SER A 33 35.80 -11.35 -6.85
C SER A 33 35.39 -12.74 -6.38
N LYS A 34 36.19 -13.73 -6.67
CA LYS A 34 36.06 -15.08 -6.08
C LYS A 34 36.52 -15.11 -4.63
N GLU A 35 37.30 -14.12 -4.22
CA GLU A 35 37.84 -13.97 -2.86
C GLU A 35 37.24 -12.72 -2.22
N TRP A 36 36.21 -12.90 -1.44
CA TRP A 36 35.45 -11.80 -0.79
C TRP A 36 36.25 -10.93 0.16
N TYR A 37 37.45 -11.36 0.58
CA TYR A 37 38.30 -10.66 1.52
C TYR A 37 39.73 -10.41 0.97
N GLY A 38 39.95 -10.66 -0.29
CA GLY A 38 41.23 -10.32 -0.93
C GLY A 38 41.37 -8.81 -1.11
N VAL A 39 42.54 -8.25 -0.77
CA VAL A 39 42.89 -6.85 -1.06
C VAL A 39 43.27 -6.78 -2.52
N LEU A 40 42.67 -5.84 -3.30
CA LEU A 40 43.09 -5.60 -4.66
C LEU A 40 44.51 -5.10 -4.74
N PRO A 41 45.33 -5.53 -5.71
CA PRO A 41 46.63 -4.97 -5.96
C PRO A 41 46.58 -3.45 -6.20
N ASP A 42 47.58 -2.71 -5.71
CA ASP A 42 47.61 -1.25 -5.85
C ASP A 42 47.52 -0.76 -7.30
N GLU A 43 48.09 -1.52 -8.23
CA GLU A 43 48.03 -1.24 -9.66
C GLU A 43 46.58 -1.33 -10.21
N GLU A 44 45.81 -2.29 -9.75
CA GLU A 44 44.41 -2.46 -10.14
C GLU A 44 43.52 -1.38 -9.49
N ILE A 45 43.80 -1.00 -8.25
CA ILE A 45 43.13 0.12 -7.58
C ILE A 45 43.35 1.42 -8.37
N GLN A 46 44.57 1.67 -8.81
CA GLN A 46 44.95 2.88 -9.55
C GLN A 46 44.27 2.90 -10.95
N ALA A 47 44.28 1.78 -11.66
CA ALA A 47 43.60 1.66 -12.96
C ALA A 47 42.09 1.93 -12.85
N ARG A 48 41.44 1.44 -11.81
CA ARG A 48 40.02 1.68 -11.54
C ARG A 48 39.73 3.14 -11.18
N ARG A 49 40.60 3.80 -10.40
CA ARG A 49 40.51 5.23 -10.12
C ARG A 49 40.58 6.07 -11.40
N GLU A 50 41.49 5.75 -12.29
CA GLU A 50 41.62 6.44 -13.57
C GLU A 50 40.40 6.23 -14.47
N ALA A 51 39.87 5.03 -14.54
CA ALA A 51 38.64 4.72 -15.26
C ALA A 51 37.44 5.49 -14.70
N PHE A 52 37.34 5.60 -13.38
CA PHE A 52 36.30 6.33 -12.70
C PHE A 52 36.37 7.85 -12.99
N LEU A 53 37.58 8.42 -12.94
CA LEU A 53 37.80 9.84 -13.26
C LEU A 53 37.53 10.15 -14.74
N LYS A 54 37.88 9.23 -15.66
CA LYS A 54 37.59 9.36 -17.11
C LYS A 54 36.08 9.42 -17.39
N ARG A 55 35.24 8.86 -16.54
CA ARG A 55 33.78 8.98 -16.60
C ARG A 55 33.22 10.28 -16.04
N GLY A 56 34.07 11.21 -15.60
CA GLY A 56 33.66 12.49 -15.02
C GLY A 56 33.09 12.40 -13.61
N LEU A 57 33.32 11.29 -12.91
CA LEU A 57 32.87 11.09 -11.55
C LEU A 57 33.92 11.62 -10.56
N THR A 58 33.50 12.18 -9.43
CA THR A 58 34.41 12.73 -8.42
C THR A 58 34.73 11.68 -7.34
N ILE A 59 35.97 11.68 -6.86
CA ILE A 59 36.47 10.73 -5.83
C ILE A 59 36.17 11.23 -4.41
N ASP A 60 35.73 12.48 -4.26
CA ASP A 60 35.53 13.12 -2.94
C ASP A 60 34.20 12.82 -2.24
N GLY A 61 33.35 11.99 -2.82
CA GLY A 61 32.07 11.58 -2.24
C GLY A 61 30.99 12.67 -2.23
N LYS A 62 31.22 13.81 -2.86
CA LYS A 62 30.26 14.94 -2.86
C LYS A 62 29.33 15.01 -4.06
N GLY A 63 29.40 14.05 -4.97
CA GLY A 63 28.40 13.82 -6.03
C GLY A 63 28.22 14.96 -7.03
N THR A 64 29.08 15.97 -7.06
CA THR A 64 29.03 17.05 -8.06
C THR A 64 30.19 16.95 -9.01
N PRO A 65 29.95 16.83 -10.34
CA PRO A 65 31.01 16.91 -11.33
C PRO A 65 31.62 18.31 -11.26
N SER A 66 32.92 18.41 -10.96
CA SER A 66 33.60 19.69 -11.09
C SER A 66 33.68 20.06 -12.58
N GLY A 67 32.81 20.99 -13.00
CA GLY A 67 33.09 21.95 -14.07
C GLY A 67 33.31 21.47 -15.49
N ALA A 68 32.84 20.28 -15.90
CA ALA A 68 32.76 19.93 -17.32
C ALA A 68 31.28 19.82 -17.71
N ALA A 69 30.79 20.82 -18.42
CA ALA A 69 29.48 20.78 -19.04
C ALA A 69 29.39 19.58 -19.98
N ILE A 70 28.61 18.62 -19.66
CA ILE A 70 28.21 17.57 -20.58
C ILE A 70 27.27 18.24 -21.59
N GLN A 71 27.75 18.51 -22.80
CA GLN A 71 26.88 18.84 -23.91
C GLN A 71 25.98 17.62 -24.19
N PRO A 72 24.65 17.80 -24.27
CA PRO A 72 23.79 16.69 -24.64
C PRO A 72 24.15 16.26 -26.07
N ALA A 73 24.36 14.96 -26.23
CA ALA A 73 24.55 14.36 -27.53
C ALA A 73 23.32 14.67 -28.40
N GLN A 74 23.54 15.31 -29.53
CA GLN A 74 22.52 15.54 -30.55
C GLN A 74 22.03 14.17 -31.06
N PRO A 75 20.72 13.96 -31.18
CA PRO A 75 20.21 12.77 -31.82
C PRO A 75 20.59 12.77 -33.30
N GLY A 76 21.22 11.72 -33.72
CA GLY A 76 21.61 11.53 -35.12
C GLY A 76 20.40 11.53 -36.04
N ASN A 77 20.46 12.32 -37.05
CA ASN A 77 19.55 12.34 -38.20
C ASN A 77 19.46 10.95 -38.83
N SER A 78 18.30 10.33 -38.71
CA SER A 78 17.87 9.33 -39.68
C SER A 78 16.75 9.93 -40.54
N HIS A 79 17.13 10.20 -41.77
CA HIS A 79 16.19 10.57 -42.84
C HIS A 79 15.06 9.54 -42.92
N ARG A 80 13.81 9.99 -42.82
CA ARG A 80 12.68 9.38 -43.50
C ARG A 80 11.94 10.48 -44.26
N THR A 81 11.86 10.25 -45.52
CA THR A 81 11.28 11.02 -46.60
C THR A 81 9.81 11.33 -46.36
N ASP A 82 9.50 12.60 -46.61
CA ASP A 82 8.16 13.13 -46.88
C ASP A 82 7.54 12.39 -48.06
N ASP A 83 6.25 12.06 -47.94
CA ASP A 83 5.25 12.35 -48.96
C ASP A 83 3.87 11.91 -48.43
N ASP A 84 3.00 12.86 -48.30
CA ASP A 84 1.57 12.91 -48.58
C ASP A 84 0.82 13.86 -47.65
N TYR A 85 0.95 15.15 -47.97
CA TYR A 85 -0.02 16.14 -47.53
C TYR A 85 -1.02 16.38 -48.67
N ILE A 86 -2.22 15.81 -48.52
CA ILE A 86 -3.37 16.26 -49.30
C ILE A 86 -4.13 17.30 -48.48
N SER A 87 -4.03 18.54 -48.93
CA SER A 87 -4.81 19.67 -48.48
C SER A 87 -6.28 19.51 -48.87
N HIS A 88 -7.19 19.51 -47.92
CA HIS A 88 -8.56 19.92 -48.13
C HIS A 88 -8.90 21.14 -47.30
N THR A 89 -8.82 22.26 -47.96
CA THR A 89 -9.48 23.52 -47.55
C THR A 89 -10.97 23.38 -47.82
N GLY A 90 -11.78 23.66 -46.80
CA GLY A 90 -13.20 23.95 -47.01
C GLY A 90 -14.09 23.55 -45.83
N GLY A 91 -14.51 24.51 -45.01
CA GLY A 91 -15.59 24.26 -44.05
C GLY A 91 -15.50 24.95 -42.70
N SER A 92 -15.03 26.18 -42.67
CA SER A 92 -15.02 26.97 -41.44
C SER A 92 -16.17 27.95 -41.41
N GLN A 93 -17.34 27.53 -40.91
CA GLN A 93 -18.39 28.48 -40.44
C GLN A 93 -19.50 27.86 -39.57
N LYS A 94 -19.50 26.55 -39.28
CA LYS A 94 -20.51 25.95 -38.40
C LYS A 94 -20.00 25.44 -37.02
N ALA A 95 -18.68 25.39 -36.79
CA ALA A 95 -18.13 24.86 -35.55
C ALA A 95 -18.13 25.89 -34.40
N GLY A 96 -18.09 27.20 -34.69
CA GLY A 96 -18.05 28.24 -33.64
C GLY A 96 -19.36 28.41 -32.85
N GLY A 97 -20.51 28.02 -33.43
CA GLY A 97 -21.79 28.13 -32.74
C GLY A 97 -22.04 27.02 -31.73
N LEU A 98 -21.62 25.80 -32.02
CA LEU A 98 -21.77 24.65 -31.13
C LEU A 98 -20.84 24.74 -29.90
N ALA A 99 -19.58 25.14 -30.12
CA ALA A 99 -18.61 25.32 -29.04
C ALA A 99 -19.03 26.42 -28.04
N ALA A 100 -19.65 27.52 -28.52
CA ALA A 100 -20.16 28.57 -27.66
C ALA A 100 -21.37 28.09 -26.83
N GLN A 101 -22.26 27.28 -27.41
CA GLN A 101 -23.43 26.75 -26.75
C GLN A 101 -23.07 25.66 -25.71
N GLU A 102 -22.07 24.83 -25.98
CA GLU A 102 -21.53 23.86 -25.02
C GLU A 102 -20.78 24.54 -23.86
N ALA A 103 -20.01 25.60 -24.15
CA ALA A 103 -19.31 26.39 -23.12
C ALA A 103 -20.29 27.06 -22.13
N GLU A 104 -21.47 27.54 -22.61
CA GLU A 104 -22.51 28.10 -21.74
C GLU A 104 -23.23 27.05 -20.88
N SER A 105 -23.22 25.78 -21.26
CA SER A 105 -23.90 24.71 -20.55
C SER A 105 -23.05 24.03 -19.45
N ALA A 106 -21.79 24.40 -19.32
CA ALA A 106 -20.91 23.86 -18.29
C ALA A 106 -21.38 24.25 -16.87
N SER A 107 -21.52 23.28 -15.96
CA SER A 107 -21.92 23.56 -14.59
C SER A 107 -20.83 24.31 -13.82
N GLU A 108 -21.21 25.25 -12.95
CA GLU A 108 -20.26 26.03 -12.15
C GLU A 108 -19.40 25.12 -11.23
N LYS A 109 -20.00 24.07 -10.67
CA LYS A 109 -19.27 23.05 -9.93
C LYS A 109 -18.15 22.42 -10.74
N ASN A 110 -18.43 22.01 -11.97
CA ASN A 110 -17.45 21.34 -12.82
C ASN A 110 -16.33 22.29 -13.26
N LEU A 111 -16.63 23.55 -13.48
CA LEU A 111 -15.62 24.58 -13.76
C LEU A 111 -14.68 24.79 -12.57
N ILE A 112 -15.21 24.92 -11.36
CA ILE A 112 -14.41 25.06 -10.14
C ILE A 112 -13.58 23.77 -9.89
N ALA A 113 -14.17 22.59 -10.07
CA ALA A 113 -13.46 21.34 -9.92
C ALA A 113 -12.28 21.23 -10.90
N PHE A 114 -12.49 21.60 -12.16
CA PHE A 114 -11.43 21.63 -13.17
C PHE A 114 -10.28 22.56 -12.79
N ASP A 115 -10.59 23.78 -12.31
CA ASP A 115 -9.58 24.74 -11.87
C ASP A 115 -8.77 24.22 -10.67
N LEU A 116 -9.43 23.54 -9.73
CA LEU A 116 -8.76 22.90 -8.59
C LEU A 116 -7.89 21.70 -9.02
N PHE A 117 -8.30 20.94 -10.03
CA PHE A 117 -7.46 19.88 -10.60
C PHE A 117 -6.30 20.43 -11.41
N GLN A 118 -6.47 21.56 -12.09
CA GLN A 118 -5.37 22.30 -12.72
C GLN A 118 -4.31 22.71 -11.68
N GLU A 119 -4.76 23.24 -10.53
CA GLU A 119 -3.85 23.59 -9.44
C GLU A 119 -3.16 22.33 -8.86
N SER A 120 -3.89 21.23 -8.67
CA SER A 120 -3.37 19.96 -8.18
C SER A 120 -2.36 19.32 -9.15
N ALA A 121 -2.52 19.54 -10.46
CA ALA A 121 -1.58 19.11 -11.50
C ALA A 121 -0.30 19.98 -11.58
N GLY A 122 -0.15 20.98 -10.69
CA GLY A 122 1.00 21.88 -10.70
C GLY A 122 0.93 22.99 -11.76
N LEU A 123 -0.22 23.19 -12.39
CA LEU A 123 -0.43 24.16 -13.48
C LEU A 123 -1.11 25.45 -13.00
N LYS A 124 -1.00 25.78 -11.71
CA LYS A 124 -1.61 26.97 -11.13
C LYS A 124 -1.10 28.24 -11.77
N GLY A 125 -2.04 29.07 -12.31
CA GLY A 125 -1.72 30.32 -12.95
C GLY A 125 -1.03 30.22 -14.31
N MET A 126 -0.90 29.04 -14.88
CA MET A 126 -0.42 28.84 -16.25
C MET A 126 -1.56 28.93 -17.23
N ASP A 127 -1.27 29.48 -18.42
CA ASP A 127 -2.18 29.43 -19.55
C ASP A 127 -2.11 28.01 -20.16
N ILE A 128 -3.15 27.25 -19.92
CA ILE A 128 -3.25 25.82 -20.33
C ILE A 128 -3.68 25.65 -21.80
N ASP A 129 -4.14 26.72 -22.48
CA ASP A 129 -4.56 26.69 -23.87
C ASP A 129 -3.45 27.08 -24.86
N THR A 130 -2.22 27.23 -24.37
CA THR A 130 -1.06 27.62 -25.18
C THR A 130 -0.63 26.51 -26.13
N VAL A 131 -0.42 26.83 -27.40
CA VAL A 131 0.06 25.92 -28.43
C VAL A 131 1.40 25.27 -28.00
N GLY A 132 1.48 23.96 -28.06
CA GLY A 132 2.66 23.17 -27.68
C GLY A 132 2.61 22.57 -26.26
N SER A 133 1.77 23.09 -25.34
CA SER A 133 1.60 22.55 -23.99
C SER A 133 0.18 22.08 -23.67
N ARG A 134 -0.82 22.52 -24.45
CA ARG A 134 -2.25 22.24 -24.18
C ARG A 134 -2.62 20.77 -24.10
N HIS A 135 -2.08 19.92 -24.97
CA HIS A 135 -2.30 18.47 -24.92
C HIS A 135 -1.81 17.87 -23.58
N SER A 136 -0.56 18.16 -23.21
CA SER A 136 0.04 17.69 -21.96
C SER A 136 -0.64 18.30 -20.73
N SER A 137 -1.09 19.55 -20.81
CA SER A 137 -1.83 20.21 -19.73
C SER A 137 -3.19 19.54 -19.48
N LEU A 138 -3.98 19.28 -20.53
CA LEU A 138 -5.26 18.61 -20.40
C LEU A 138 -5.09 17.17 -19.89
N LEU A 139 -4.10 16.44 -20.41
CA LEU A 139 -3.77 15.10 -19.94
C LEU A 139 -3.40 15.09 -18.45
N ALA A 140 -2.61 16.06 -17.99
CA ALA A 140 -2.24 16.20 -16.58
C ALA A 140 -3.46 16.49 -15.69
N ILE A 141 -4.37 17.35 -16.12
CA ILE A 141 -5.59 17.70 -15.38
C ILE A 141 -6.55 16.49 -15.29
N MET A 142 -6.74 15.77 -16.38
CA MET A 142 -7.53 14.51 -16.37
C MET A 142 -6.91 13.48 -15.44
N SER A 143 -5.58 13.33 -15.48
CA SER A 143 -4.82 12.41 -14.63
C SER A 143 -4.86 12.81 -13.16
N ALA A 144 -4.91 14.09 -12.84
CA ALA A 144 -5.07 14.60 -11.46
C ALA A 144 -6.45 14.23 -10.85
N GLY A 145 -7.42 13.85 -11.68
CA GLY A 145 -8.71 13.33 -11.23
C GLY A 145 -9.94 13.99 -11.83
N ALA A 146 -9.81 14.95 -12.74
CA ALA A 146 -10.96 15.61 -13.37
C ALA A 146 -11.88 14.59 -14.06
N SER A 147 -11.32 13.60 -14.76
CA SER A 147 -12.05 12.50 -15.41
C SER A 147 -12.79 11.56 -14.45
N ARG A 148 -12.49 11.63 -13.15
CA ARG A 148 -13.15 10.80 -12.12
C ARG A 148 -14.37 11.49 -11.52
N VAL A 149 -14.40 12.83 -11.60
CA VAL A 149 -15.44 13.68 -10.99
C VAL A 149 -16.46 14.16 -12.00
N MET A 150 -16.09 14.17 -13.28
CA MET A 150 -16.92 14.61 -14.39
C MET A 150 -17.19 13.45 -15.35
N SER A 151 -18.36 13.45 -16.00
CA SER A 151 -18.60 12.61 -17.17
C SER A 151 -17.78 13.11 -18.37
N GLU A 152 -17.58 12.27 -19.38
CA GLU A 152 -16.93 12.66 -20.63
C GLU A 152 -17.60 13.90 -21.26
N GLU A 153 -18.94 13.89 -21.30
CA GLU A 153 -19.75 15.01 -21.82
C GLU A 153 -19.57 16.30 -21.01
N ASP A 154 -19.53 16.21 -19.67
CA ASP A 154 -19.32 17.37 -18.80
C ASP A 154 -17.91 17.93 -18.93
N LEU A 155 -16.89 17.07 -19.05
CA LEU A 155 -15.53 17.49 -19.28
C LEU A 155 -15.38 18.22 -20.62
N MET A 156 -16.02 17.73 -21.67
CA MET A 156 -16.07 18.41 -22.99
C MET A 156 -16.60 19.83 -22.84
N LYS A 157 -17.71 20.04 -22.13
CA LYS A 157 -18.30 21.37 -21.87
C LYS A 157 -17.35 22.29 -21.10
N VAL A 158 -16.63 21.73 -20.11
CA VAL A 158 -15.64 22.49 -19.34
C VAL A 158 -14.44 22.87 -20.17
N VAL A 159 -13.92 21.95 -20.99
CA VAL A 159 -12.76 22.18 -21.86
C VAL A 159 -13.13 23.21 -22.95
N ALA A 160 -14.33 23.18 -23.50
CA ALA A 160 -14.83 24.21 -24.42
C ALA A 160 -14.73 25.63 -23.81
N ARG A 161 -14.89 25.76 -22.49
CA ARG A 161 -14.84 27.04 -21.78
C ARG A 161 -13.44 27.42 -21.29
N ARG A 162 -12.62 26.48 -20.86
CA ARG A 162 -11.29 26.72 -20.27
C ARG A 162 -10.16 26.66 -21.28
N MET A 163 -10.36 25.92 -22.38
CA MET A 163 -9.35 25.70 -23.43
C MET A 163 -10.02 25.84 -24.82
N PRO A 164 -10.62 26.98 -25.13
CA PRO A 164 -11.45 27.16 -26.34
C PRO A 164 -10.68 26.94 -27.63
N SER A 165 -9.39 27.26 -27.67
CA SER A 165 -8.55 27.08 -28.86
C SER A 165 -8.24 25.60 -29.08
N TYR A 166 -7.95 24.86 -28.02
CA TYR A 166 -7.67 23.42 -28.10
C TYR A 166 -8.94 22.59 -28.36
N TYR A 167 -10.09 23.03 -27.82
CA TYR A 167 -11.37 22.36 -28.02
C TYR A 167 -11.79 22.30 -29.51
N GLN A 168 -11.36 23.22 -30.33
CA GLN A 168 -11.66 23.25 -31.78
C GLN A 168 -10.87 22.21 -32.58
N GLU A 169 -9.90 21.55 -31.97
CA GLU A 169 -9.05 20.56 -32.62
C GLU A 169 -9.58 19.12 -32.38
N ASN A 170 -9.56 18.30 -33.42
CA ASN A 170 -9.94 16.91 -33.33
C ASN A 170 -9.06 16.12 -32.31
N ASP A 171 -7.81 16.54 -32.14
CA ASP A 171 -6.87 15.97 -31.16
C ASP A 171 -7.40 16.08 -29.72
N CYS A 172 -8.06 17.19 -29.37
CA CYS A 172 -8.66 17.38 -28.06
C CYS A 172 -9.77 16.38 -27.79
N HIS A 173 -10.71 16.21 -28.74
CA HIS A 173 -11.83 15.30 -28.63
C HIS A 173 -11.35 13.84 -28.57
N GLN A 174 -10.36 13.50 -29.41
CA GLN A 174 -9.78 12.17 -29.43
C GLN A 174 -9.06 11.85 -28.09
N LEU A 175 -8.28 12.80 -27.57
CA LEU A 175 -7.59 12.66 -26.29
C LEU A 175 -8.57 12.37 -25.14
N ILE A 176 -9.66 13.15 -25.06
CA ILE A 176 -10.67 12.96 -24.01
C ILE A 176 -11.35 11.60 -24.17
N HIS A 177 -11.78 11.25 -25.37
CA HIS A 177 -12.43 9.99 -25.66
C HIS A 177 -11.56 8.79 -25.32
N ASP A 178 -10.31 8.77 -25.79
CA ASP A 178 -9.36 7.68 -25.53
C ASP A 178 -9.04 7.56 -24.04
N PHE A 179 -8.95 8.70 -23.33
CA PHE A 179 -8.73 8.71 -21.90
C PHE A 179 -9.90 8.07 -21.14
N TYR A 180 -11.13 8.44 -21.47
CA TYR A 180 -12.32 7.84 -20.83
C TYR A 180 -12.52 6.37 -21.21
N ALA A 181 -12.26 6.01 -22.46
CA ALA A 181 -12.29 4.61 -22.89
C ALA A 181 -11.30 3.73 -22.11
N LYS A 182 -10.11 4.28 -21.84
CA LYS A 182 -9.05 3.54 -21.13
C LYS A 182 -9.18 3.60 -19.61
N TYR A 183 -9.60 4.72 -19.04
CA TYR A 183 -9.53 4.99 -17.60
C TYR A 183 -10.88 5.36 -16.94
N GLY A 184 -11.94 5.45 -17.70
CA GLY A 184 -13.29 5.84 -17.23
C GLY A 184 -13.97 4.82 -16.30
N ASP A 185 -13.33 3.67 -16.02
CA ASP A 185 -13.86 2.64 -15.13
C ASP A 185 -14.00 3.17 -13.70
N SER A 186 -15.24 3.43 -13.29
CA SER A 186 -15.60 3.93 -11.95
C SER A 186 -15.36 2.91 -10.82
N SER A 187 -15.06 1.65 -11.15
CA SER A 187 -14.82 0.59 -10.15
C SER A 187 -13.45 0.70 -9.46
N LYS A 188 -12.54 1.51 -10.00
CA LYS A 188 -11.21 1.73 -9.40
C LYS A 188 -11.29 2.71 -8.23
N PRO A 189 -10.45 2.55 -7.18
CA PRO A 189 -10.48 3.39 -5.99
C PRO A 189 -10.19 4.86 -6.31
N PHE A 190 -10.84 5.76 -5.56
CA PHE A 190 -10.59 7.20 -5.63
C PHE A 190 -9.47 7.61 -4.68
N SER A 191 -8.62 8.52 -5.13
CA SER A 191 -7.72 9.24 -4.22
C SER A 191 -8.54 10.19 -3.33
N ARG A 192 -8.12 10.35 -2.07
CA ARG A 192 -8.75 11.32 -1.15
C ARG A 192 -8.65 12.76 -1.63
N ASP A 193 -7.60 13.09 -2.38
CA ASP A 193 -7.47 14.41 -2.97
C ASP A 193 -8.56 14.67 -4.00
N VAL A 194 -8.91 13.69 -4.82
CA VAL A 194 -10.04 13.77 -5.76
C VAL A 194 -11.35 14.02 -5.01
N ILE A 195 -11.59 13.31 -3.91
CA ILE A 195 -12.80 13.48 -3.10
C ILE A 195 -12.83 14.89 -2.46
N ARG A 196 -11.69 15.34 -1.89
CA ARG A 196 -11.57 16.66 -1.27
C ARG A 196 -11.80 17.77 -2.29
N ILE A 197 -11.23 17.67 -3.48
CA ILE A 197 -11.39 18.65 -4.56
C ILE A 197 -12.85 18.70 -5.00
N ASN A 198 -13.51 17.55 -5.20
CA ASN A 198 -14.93 17.51 -5.56
C ASN A 198 -15.82 18.17 -4.49
N ALA A 199 -15.61 17.83 -3.21
CA ALA A 199 -16.36 18.43 -2.11
C ALA A 199 -16.11 19.94 -1.97
N THR A 200 -14.88 20.39 -2.23
CA THR A 200 -14.55 21.83 -2.24
C THR A 200 -15.24 22.54 -3.37
N ALA A 201 -15.26 21.96 -4.58
CA ALA A 201 -15.97 22.52 -5.73
C ALA A 201 -17.49 22.61 -5.49
N GLU A 202 -18.08 21.60 -4.86
CA GLU A 202 -19.51 21.62 -4.47
C GLU A 202 -19.84 22.75 -3.50
N LYS A 203 -18.99 22.94 -2.48
CA LYS A 203 -19.15 24.02 -1.49
C LYS A 203 -19.03 25.41 -2.13
N GLN A 204 -18.08 25.60 -3.04
CA GLN A 204 -17.85 26.86 -3.72
C GLN A 204 -18.97 27.17 -4.74
N ALA A 205 -19.44 26.17 -5.48
CA ALA A 205 -20.54 26.33 -6.43
C ALA A 205 -21.89 26.59 -5.76
N SER A 206 -22.10 26.09 -4.53
CA SER A 206 -23.34 26.31 -3.77
C SER A 206 -23.49 27.76 -3.26
N GLY A 207 -22.57 28.65 -3.58
CA GLY A 207 -22.65 30.08 -3.30
C GLY A 207 -22.81 30.41 -1.83
N ALA A 208 -21.73 30.63 -1.12
CA ALA A 208 -21.76 31.18 0.24
C ALA A 208 -22.19 32.65 0.22
N ASN A 209 -23.45 32.92 -0.12
CA ASN A 209 -24.15 34.18 0.16
C ASN A 209 -25.43 33.88 0.90
N HIS A 210 -25.31 33.47 2.15
CA HIS A 210 -26.33 33.66 3.17
C HIS A 210 -25.65 33.98 4.49
N THR A 211 -25.49 35.29 4.70
CA THR A 211 -25.36 35.86 6.04
C THR A 211 -26.69 35.67 6.80
N ALA A 212 -26.60 35.04 7.95
CA ALA A 212 -27.48 35.12 9.13
C ALA A 212 -28.94 34.63 8.99
N GLN A 213 -29.26 33.57 9.58
CA GLN A 213 -30.05 33.44 10.84
C GLN A 213 -30.40 31.97 11.10
N VAL A 214 -29.84 31.53 12.16
CA VAL A 214 -30.21 30.47 13.12
C VAL A 214 -31.66 29.99 13.02
N SER A 215 -31.84 28.71 12.77
CA SER A 215 -32.69 27.86 13.56
C SER A 215 -32.17 26.43 13.55
N MET A 216 -31.93 25.88 14.74
CA MET A 216 -31.54 24.50 14.98
C MET A 216 -32.60 23.56 14.40
N SER A 217 -32.31 22.97 13.27
CA SER A 217 -32.82 21.67 12.94
C SER A 217 -31.61 20.83 12.49
N ARG A 218 -31.38 19.75 13.23
CA ARG A 218 -30.37 18.76 12.93
C ARG A 218 -30.59 18.21 11.50
N VAL A 219 -29.94 18.83 10.53
CA VAL A 219 -29.66 18.15 9.25
C VAL A 219 -28.32 17.47 9.44
N GLN A 220 -28.33 16.16 9.55
CA GLN A 220 -27.12 15.34 9.46
C GLN A 220 -26.40 15.74 8.18
N GLY A 221 -25.21 16.35 8.33
CA GLY A 221 -24.38 16.73 7.20
C GLY A 221 -24.05 15.53 6.34
N SER A 222 -24.17 15.71 5.04
CA SER A 222 -23.55 14.81 4.06
C SER A 222 -22.07 14.74 4.35
N LYS A 223 -21.63 13.66 4.97
CA LYS A 223 -20.23 13.28 5.04
C LYS A 223 -19.77 13.12 3.59
N ASP A 224 -18.60 13.66 3.27
CA ASP A 224 -17.88 13.34 2.02
C ASP A 224 -17.89 11.82 1.86
N GLU A 225 -18.79 11.31 1.03
CA GLU A 225 -19.04 9.89 0.95
C GLU A 225 -18.00 9.30 -0.01
N TYR A 226 -17.06 8.56 0.54
CA TYR A 226 -16.11 7.79 -0.27
C TYR A 226 -16.92 6.85 -1.15
N PRO A 227 -16.57 6.67 -2.45
CA PRO A 227 -17.34 5.81 -3.34
C PRO A 227 -17.63 4.44 -2.74
N ALA A 228 -18.77 3.87 -3.05
CA ALA A 228 -19.11 2.52 -2.62
C ALA A 228 -18.06 1.51 -3.11
N PRO A 229 -17.83 0.41 -2.39
CA PRO A 229 -16.93 -0.64 -2.87
C PRO A 229 -17.42 -1.23 -4.19
N PRO A 230 -16.52 -1.76 -5.03
CA PRO A 230 -16.90 -2.40 -6.29
C PRO A 230 -17.97 -3.48 -6.07
N PRO A 231 -19.07 -3.49 -6.84
CA PRO A 231 -20.11 -4.50 -6.69
C PRO A 231 -19.58 -5.88 -7.08
N MET A 232 -20.00 -6.92 -6.33
CA MET A 232 -19.61 -8.30 -6.62
C MET A 232 -20.22 -8.75 -7.96
N PRO A 233 -19.50 -9.51 -8.80
CA PRO A 233 -20.04 -10.06 -10.04
C PRO A 233 -21.29 -10.91 -9.79
N LYS A 234 -22.24 -10.85 -10.71
CA LYS A 234 -23.48 -11.66 -10.62
C LYS A 234 -23.24 -13.15 -10.87
N LYS A 235 -22.26 -13.47 -11.72
CA LYS A 235 -21.81 -14.83 -11.98
C LYS A 235 -20.55 -15.09 -11.19
N LEU A 236 -20.53 -16.19 -10.45
CA LEU A 236 -19.42 -16.55 -9.57
C LEU A 236 -18.87 -17.93 -9.95
N PRO A 237 -17.59 -18.20 -9.68
CA PRO A 237 -17.07 -19.55 -9.73
C PRO A 237 -17.89 -20.47 -8.81
N LYS A 238 -18.16 -21.69 -9.23
CA LYS A 238 -19.10 -22.61 -8.54
C LYS A 238 -18.77 -22.81 -7.06
N LEU A 239 -17.49 -22.93 -6.72
CA LEU A 239 -17.08 -23.04 -5.32
C LEU A 239 -17.42 -21.76 -4.52
N VAL A 240 -17.19 -20.60 -5.08
CA VAL A 240 -17.52 -19.33 -4.42
C VAL A 240 -19.04 -19.20 -4.29
N GLU A 241 -19.78 -19.47 -5.36
CA GLU A 241 -21.26 -19.47 -5.36
C GLU A 241 -21.81 -20.39 -4.25
N LEU A 242 -21.30 -21.61 -4.15
CA LEU A 242 -21.67 -22.55 -3.09
C LEU A 242 -21.40 -21.95 -1.70
N LEU A 243 -20.21 -21.43 -1.47
CA LEU A 243 -19.78 -20.95 -0.14
C LEU A 243 -20.53 -19.68 0.30
N VAL A 244 -20.97 -18.83 -0.62
CA VAL A 244 -21.79 -17.64 -0.30
C VAL A 244 -23.29 -17.90 -0.32
N SER A 245 -23.75 -19.03 -0.86
CA SER A 245 -25.17 -19.35 -1.13
C SER A 245 -26.09 -19.28 0.10
N LYS A 246 -25.55 -19.54 1.29
CA LYS A 246 -26.29 -19.51 2.56
C LYS A 246 -26.15 -18.20 3.31
N THR A 247 -25.44 -17.24 2.72
CA THR A 247 -25.12 -15.93 3.31
C THR A 247 -25.98 -14.85 2.69
N PRO A 248 -26.59 -13.95 3.49
CA PRO A 248 -27.32 -12.78 2.97
C PRO A 248 -26.45 -11.95 2.03
N GLU A 249 -27.04 -11.38 0.98
CA GLU A 249 -26.36 -10.67 -0.10
C GLU A 249 -25.38 -9.60 0.41
N ILE A 250 -25.78 -8.81 1.39
CA ILE A 250 -24.96 -7.75 2.00
C ILE A 250 -23.63 -8.26 2.60
N TYR A 251 -23.57 -9.54 2.97
CA TYR A 251 -22.39 -10.18 3.59
C TYR A 251 -21.56 -11.02 2.61
N GLN A 252 -22.12 -11.31 1.41
CA GLN A 252 -21.46 -12.19 0.44
C GLN A 252 -20.06 -11.67 0.03
N PRO A 253 -19.83 -10.37 -0.20
CA PRO A 253 -18.47 -9.87 -0.49
C PRO A 253 -17.45 -10.19 0.60
N ALA A 254 -17.82 -10.04 1.87
CA ALA A 254 -16.94 -10.35 2.99
C ALA A 254 -16.63 -11.85 3.09
N VAL A 255 -17.62 -12.70 2.89
CA VAL A 255 -17.44 -14.16 2.84
C VAL A 255 -16.59 -14.57 1.66
N ALA A 256 -16.85 -14.02 0.47
CA ALA A 256 -16.11 -14.30 -0.76
C ALA A 256 -14.59 -13.98 -0.64
N HIS A 257 -14.21 -13.05 0.23
CA HIS A 257 -12.80 -12.82 0.55
C HIS A 257 -12.28 -13.72 1.67
N ALA A 258 -13.11 -14.01 2.68
CA ALA A 258 -12.68 -14.74 3.88
C ALA A 258 -12.49 -16.25 3.65
N ILE A 259 -13.04 -16.84 2.59
CA ILE A 259 -12.94 -18.28 2.32
C ILE A 259 -11.55 -18.72 1.85
N PHE A 260 -10.71 -17.83 1.33
CA PHE A 260 -9.45 -18.20 0.71
C PHE A 260 -8.37 -18.67 1.70
N PRO A 261 -8.12 -18.02 2.85
CA PRO A 261 -7.14 -18.54 3.80
C PRO A 261 -7.41 -19.97 4.25
N PRO A 262 -8.65 -20.37 4.66
CA PRO A 262 -8.93 -21.74 5.03
C PRO A 262 -8.88 -22.71 3.84
N LEU A 263 -9.32 -22.34 2.62
CA LEU A 263 -9.16 -23.17 1.43
C LEU A 263 -7.68 -23.43 1.13
N ALA A 264 -6.85 -22.40 1.14
CA ALA A 264 -5.42 -22.51 0.90
C ALA A 264 -4.70 -23.37 1.96
N THR A 265 -5.25 -23.50 3.17
CA THR A 265 -4.67 -24.30 4.25
C THR A 265 -4.71 -25.81 3.96
N HIS A 266 -5.56 -26.25 3.04
CA HIS A 266 -5.61 -27.65 2.58
C HIS A 266 -4.48 -28.02 1.62
N LEU A 267 -3.86 -27.04 0.95
CA LEU A 267 -2.74 -27.27 0.05
C LEU A 267 -1.50 -27.67 0.84
N TRP A 268 -0.84 -28.73 0.38
CA TRP A 268 0.39 -29.22 0.98
C TRP A 268 1.46 -29.47 -0.09
N ASN A 269 2.65 -28.89 0.13
CA ASN A 269 3.76 -29.00 -0.82
C ASN A 269 3.37 -28.60 -2.27
N THR A 270 2.45 -27.64 -2.38
CA THR A 270 1.91 -27.14 -3.65
C THR A 270 2.45 -25.75 -3.91
N ARG A 271 2.96 -25.51 -5.11
CA ARG A 271 3.58 -24.26 -5.52
C ARG A 271 3.02 -23.82 -6.86
N PHE A 272 3.05 -22.50 -7.09
CA PHE A 272 2.59 -21.82 -8.29
C PHE A 272 3.64 -20.83 -8.73
N ARG A 273 4.00 -20.82 -10.01
CA ARG A 273 5.00 -19.91 -10.56
C ARG A 273 4.32 -18.60 -10.99
N TYR A 274 4.66 -17.51 -10.31
CA TYR A 274 4.14 -16.19 -10.60
C TYR A 274 4.88 -15.52 -11.78
N ILE A 275 4.36 -14.40 -12.29
CA ILE A 275 4.89 -13.66 -13.45
C ILE A 275 6.33 -13.14 -13.27
N ASP A 276 6.80 -12.98 -12.03
CA ASP A 276 8.19 -12.64 -11.69
C ASP A 276 9.15 -13.86 -11.67
N ASN A 277 8.66 -15.01 -12.08
CA ASN A 277 9.37 -16.30 -12.09
C ASN A 277 9.66 -16.90 -10.69
N VAL A 278 9.06 -16.35 -9.64
CA VAL A 278 9.17 -16.89 -8.28
C VAL A 278 8.07 -17.91 -8.03
N GLU A 279 8.42 -19.01 -7.36
CA GLU A 279 7.45 -20.02 -6.94
C GLU A 279 6.84 -19.64 -5.59
N HIS A 280 5.54 -19.44 -5.56
CA HIS A 280 4.77 -19.11 -4.37
C HIS A 280 4.00 -20.31 -3.84
N GLU A 281 3.93 -20.46 -2.53
CA GLU A 281 2.93 -21.27 -1.85
C GLU A 281 1.70 -20.39 -1.56
N ALA A 282 0.52 -20.98 -1.45
CA ALA A 282 -0.72 -20.22 -1.28
C ALA A 282 -0.87 -19.67 0.15
N THR A 283 -0.02 -18.74 0.53
CA THR A 283 -0.16 -17.97 1.77
C THR A 283 -1.16 -16.86 1.57
N LEU A 284 -2.29 -16.95 2.25
CA LEU A 284 -3.38 -15.98 2.16
C LEU A 284 -3.81 -15.52 3.56
N MET A 285 -3.93 -14.23 3.72
CA MET A 285 -4.27 -13.56 4.98
C MET A 285 -5.40 -12.58 4.71
N THR A 286 -6.52 -12.69 5.43
CA THR A 286 -7.68 -11.83 5.20
C THR A 286 -8.10 -11.13 6.49
N CYS A 287 -8.30 -9.81 6.41
CA CYS A 287 -8.77 -8.98 7.52
C CYS A 287 -10.09 -8.28 7.14
N LEU A 288 -11.16 -8.61 7.86
CA LEU A 288 -12.48 -7.99 7.73
C LEU A 288 -12.58 -6.77 8.63
N LEU A 289 -12.65 -5.58 8.02
CA LEU A 289 -12.84 -4.30 8.71
C LEU A 289 -14.29 -3.83 8.51
N ALA A 290 -15.09 -3.80 9.57
CA ALA A 290 -16.49 -3.37 9.45
C ALA A 290 -16.96 -2.62 10.70
N GLY A 291 -18.08 -1.94 10.61
CA GLY A 291 -18.66 -1.19 11.74
C GLY A 291 -19.00 -2.09 12.94
N THR A 292 -19.25 -1.45 14.09
CA THR A 292 -19.78 -2.16 15.24
C THR A 292 -21.21 -2.66 14.93
N GLY A 293 -21.49 -3.94 15.23
CA GLY A 293 -22.79 -4.53 14.92
C GLY A 293 -23.03 -4.85 13.45
N ALA A 294 -22.02 -4.70 12.57
CA ALA A 294 -22.16 -4.93 11.13
C ALA A 294 -22.34 -6.40 10.71
N GLY A 295 -22.29 -7.36 11.63
CA GLY A 295 -22.48 -8.78 11.31
C GLY A 295 -21.20 -9.49 10.87
N LYS A 296 -20.03 -9.10 11.43
CA LYS A 296 -18.71 -9.71 11.11
C LYS A 296 -18.65 -11.23 11.29
N SER A 297 -19.52 -11.81 12.11
CA SER A 297 -19.63 -13.26 12.29
C SER A 297 -20.12 -14.02 11.06
N CYS A 298 -20.55 -13.33 9.99
CA CYS A 298 -21.01 -13.93 8.74
C CYS A 298 -19.98 -14.90 8.12
N VAL A 299 -18.69 -14.70 8.36
CA VAL A 299 -17.60 -15.51 7.81
C VAL A 299 -17.38 -16.81 8.60
N GLN A 300 -17.88 -16.93 9.84
CA GLN A 300 -17.55 -18.05 10.73
C GLN A 300 -18.05 -19.39 10.22
N MET A 301 -19.31 -19.47 9.76
CA MET A 301 -19.89 -20.73 9.29
C MET A 301 -19.23 -21.25 8.01
N PRO A 302 -19.05 -20.44 6.94
CA PRO A 302 -18.29 -20.89 5.77
C PRO A 302 -16.88 -21.38 6.11
N ILE A 303 -16.14 -20.64 6.92
CA ILE A 303 -14.81 -21.06 7.41
C ILE A 303 -14.89 -22.37 8.17
N SER A 304 -15.89 -22.54 9.04
CA SER A 304 -16.08 -23.75 9.82
C SER A 304 -16.35 -24.97 8.93
N MET A 305 -17.13 -24.81 7.86
CA MET A 305 -17.39 -25.89 6.90
C MET A 305 -16.12 -26.28 6.12
N ILE A 306 -15.34 -25.31 5.68
CA ILE A 306 -14.08 -25.55 4.97
C ILE A 306 -13.08 -26.30 5.87
N MET A 307 -12.95 -25.91 7.14
CA MET A 307 -11.96 -26.45 8.08
C MET A 307 -12.40 -27.74 8.81
N GLU A 308 -13.54 -28.32 8.48
CA GLU A 308 -14.16 -29.42 9.26
C GLU A 308 -13.26 -30.67 9.33
N ASP A 309 -12.64 -31.07 8.24
CA ASP A 309 -11.75 -32.24 8.15
C ASP A 309 -10.43 -32.01 8.90
N ILE A 310 -9.84 -30.83 8.76
CA ILE A 310 -8.63 -30.42 9.50
C ILE A 310 -8.92 -30.46 10.99
N ARG A 311 -10.04 -29.89 11.45
CA ARG A 311 -10.43 -29.91 12.87
C ARG A 311 -10.61 -31.32 13.43
N LYS A 312 -11.23 -32.20 12.66
CA LYS A 312 -11.39 -33.60 13.09
C LYS A 312 -10.04 -34.28 13.31
N ARG A 313 -9.10 -34.10 12.37
CA ARG A 313 -7.74 -34.64 12.51
C ARG A 313 -6.98 -33.98 13.66
N ASP A 314 -7.09 -32.67 13.82
CA ASP A 314 -6.41 -31.92 14.87
C ASP A 314 -6.93 -32.29 16.25
N GLN A 315 -8.24 -32.56 16.42
CA GLN A 315 -8.82 -33.07 17.67
C GLN A 315 -8.21 -34.38 18.12
N GLU A 316 -7.97 -35.32 17.21
CA GLU A 316 -7.31 -36.60 17.53
C GLU A 316 -5.86 -36.36 18.00
N ASN A 317 -5.12 -35.49 17.32
CA ASN A 317 -3.75 -35.16 17.68
C ASN A 317 -3.66 -34.36 19.00
N LEU A 318 -4.58 -33.42 19.23
CA LEU A 318 -4.70 -32.70 20.51
C LEU A 318 -5.00 -33.64 21.67
N LYS A 319 -5.86 -34.68 21.46
CA LYS A 319 -6.12 -35.69 22.47
C LYS A 319 -4.84 -36.48 22.80
N ARG A 320 -4.09 -36.91 21.80
CA ARG A 320 -2.80 -37.63 21.99
C ARG A 320 -1.79 -36.76 22.74
N GLU A 321 -1.72 -35.47 22.43
CA GLU A 321 -0.84 -34.51 23.11
C GLU A 321 -1.26 -34.34 24.58
N LYS A 322 -2.57 -34.22 24.84
CA LYS A 322 -3.12 -34.08 26.19
C LYS A 322 -2.82 -35.32 27.05
N GLU A 323 -3.06 -36.52 26.53
CA GLU A 323 -2.76 -37.76 27.20
C GLU A 323 -1.27 -37.89 27.56
N TRP A 324 -0.38 -37.50 26.64
CA TRP A 324 1.06 -37.42 26.89
C TRP A 324 1.40 -36.43 28.01
N LYS A 325 0.83 -35.21 28.00
CA LYS A 325 1.03 -34.22 29.06
C LYS A 325 0.58 -34.71 30.42
N GLU A 326 -0.60 -35.34 30.50
CA GLU A 326 -1.14 -35.90 31.74
C GLU A 326 -0.24 -37.01 32.28
N GLU A 327 0.25 -37.90 31.41
CA GLU A 327 1.16 -38.98 31.81
C GLU A 327 2.48 -38.40 32.34
N MET A 328 3.03 -37.38 31.70
CA MET A 328 4.24 -36.70 32.16
C MET A 328 4.05 -36.03 33.53
N MET A 329 2.89 -35.43 33.79
CA MET A 329 2.58 -34.83 35.10
C MET A 329 2.45 -35.93 36.21
N ARG A 330 1.87 -37.09 35.91
CA ARG A 330 1.70 -38.15 36.89
C ARG A 330 3.00 -38.84 37.31
N LYS A 331 4.02 -38.87 36.42
CA LYS A 331 5.26 -39.62 36.66
C LYS A 331 6.32 -38.89 37.50
N GLY A 332 6.13 -37.60 37.81
CA GLY A 332 7.09 -36.82 38.60
C GLY A 332 8.47 -36.67 37.94
N ALA A 333 9.36 -35.90 38.55
CA ALA A 333 10.61 -35.45 37.93
C ALA A 333 11.70 -36.55 37.69
N ASN A 334 11.53 -37.76 38.23
CA ASN A 334 12.63 -38.72 38.33
C ASN A 334 12.42 -40.07 37.57
N LYS A 335 11.45 -40.19 36.66
CA LYS A 335 11.27 -41.41 35.86
C LYS A 335 11.28 -41.14 34.37
N ASP A 336 11.70 -42.15 33.59
CA ASP A 336 11.88 -42.08 32.12
C ASP A 336 10.88 -41.17 31.44
N LYS A 337 11.40 -40.07 30.92
CA LYS A 337 10.61 -39.07 30.18
C LYS A 337 10.26 -39.69 28.83
N ARG A 338 9.00 -40.10 28.65
CA ARG A 338 8.52 -40.47 27.32
C ARG A 338 8.70 -39.28 26.38
N LYS A 339 9.27 -39.56 25.21
CA LYS A 339 9.33 -38.57 24.14
C LYS A 339 7.92 -38.11 23.81
N ARG A 340 7.82 -36.85 23.43
CA ARG A 340 6.59 -36.27 22.84
C ARG A 340 6.16 -37.17 21.66
N PRO A 341 4.86 -37.44 21.50
CA PRO A 341 4.39 -38.26 20.40
C PRO A 341 4.84 -37.74 19.05
N ASP A 342 5.31 -38.62 18.18
CA ASP A 342 5.65 -38.29 16.81
C ASP A 342 4.38 -38.02 15.99
N ASN A 343 4.53 -37.22 14.91
CA ASN A 343 3.44 -36.92 13.97
C ASN A 343 2.22 -36.18 14.59
N LEU A 344 2.46 -35.24 15.48
CA LEU A 344 1.43 -34.34 16.02
C LEU A 344 1.18 -33.20 15.05
N ILE A 345 0.58 -33.47 13.88
CA ILE A 345 0.19 -32.43 12.94
C ILE A 345 -1.07 -31.76 13.46
N ILE A 346 -0.94 -30.50 13.93
CA ILE A 346 -2.04 -29.65 14.37
C ILE A 346 -1.92 -28.36 13.55
N GLN A 347 -2.89 -28.14 12.68
CA GLN A 347 -2.89 -27.00 11.76
C GLN A 347 -3.70 -25.81 12.28
N GLU A 348 -4.85 -26.05 12.92
CA GLU A 348 -5.62 -24.97 13.53
C GLU A 348 -5.03 -24.62 14.89
N ILE A 349 -4.52 -23.40 15.02
CA ILE A 349 -3.82 -22.93 16.21
C ILE A 349 -4.53 -21.74 16.84
N ASP A 350 -4.43 -21.62 18.17
CA ASP A 350 -4.90 -20.44 18.87
C ASP A 350 -3.94 -19.26 18.68
N ALA A 351 -4.48 -18.06 18.65
CA ALA A 351 -3.67 -16.83 18.58
C ALA A 351 -2.86 -16.58 19.86
N ASP A 352 -3.37 -17.03 21.00
CA ASP A 352 -2.67 -16.92 22.28
C ASP A 352 -1.57 -17.99 22.40
N MET A 353 -0.47 -17.74 21.72
CA MET A 353 0.66 -18.66 21.65
C MET A 353 1.97 -17.87 21.72
N THR A 354 2.97 -18.43 22.39
CA THR A 354 4.32 -17.84 22.42
C THR A 354 5.07 -18.12 21.11
N ASN A 355 6.05 -17.29 20.77
CA ASN A 355 6.89 -17.52 19.58
C ASN A 355 7.59 -18.89 19.56
N PRO A 356 8.14 -19.44 20.67
CA PRO A 356 8.65 -20.80 20.69
C PRO A 356 7.59 -21.86 20.37
N ALA A 357 6.36 -21.69 20.87
CA ALA A 357 5.27 -22.60 20.57
C ALA A 357 4.87 -22.52 19.09
N PHE A 358 4.89 -21.33 18.49
CA PHE A 358 4.64 -21.14 17.05
C PHE A 358 5.70 -21.88 16.20
N VAL A 359 6.99 -21.73 16.53
CA VAL A 359 8.07 -22.43 15.81
C VAL A 359 7.92 -23.95 15.95
N MET A 360 7.62 -24.44 17.16
CA MET A 360 7.39 -25.87 17.41
C MET A 360 6.19 -26.41 16.59
N ARG A 361 5.05 -25.70 16.59
CA ARG A 361 3.87 -26.10 15.79
C ARG A 361 4.15 -26.08 14.30
N THR A 362 4.90 -25.08 13.82
CA THR A 362 5.32 -25.01 12.40
C THR A 362 6.22 -26.20 12.02
N ALA A 363 7.14 -26.59 12.89
CA ALA A 363 8.00 -27.75 12.66
C ALA A 363 7.20 -29.07 12.67
N GLU A 364 6.30 -29.25 13.65
CA GLU A 364 5.43 -30.42 13.78
C GLU A 364 4.43 -30.55 12.63
N ALA A 365 4.04 -29.41 12.01
CA ALA A 365 3.12 -29.41 10.88
C ALA A 365 3.72 -30.01 9.59
N LYS A 366 5.04 -30.28 9.54
CA LYS A 366 5.71 -30.99 8.42
C LYS A 366 5.41 -30.41 7.03
N GLY A 367 5.42 -29.10 6.93
CA GLY A 367 5.16 -28.39 5.67
C GLY A 367 3.70 -28.09 5.37
N HIS A 368 2.76 -28.51 6.23
CA HIS A 368 1.38 -28.04 6.17
C HIS A 368 1.29 -26.59 6.65
N PHE A 369 0.29 -25.87 6.15
CA PHE A 369 -0.03 -24.53 6.64
C PHE A 369 -0.64 -24.58 8.02
N LEU A 370 -0.18 -23.73 8.92
CA LEU A 370 -0.90 -23.38 10.13
C LEU A 370 -2.03 -22.40 9.77
N TYR A 371 -3.09 -22.44 10.54
CA TYR A 371 -4.25 -21.58 10.36
C TYR A 371 -4.78 -21.06 11.69
N THR A 372 -5.24 -19.80 11.70
CA THR A 372 -6.00 -19.24 12.83
C THR A 372 -7.12 -18.33 12.35
N SER A 373 -8.23 -18.31 13.09
CA SER A 373 -9.36 -17.43 12.86
C SER A 373 -9.61 -16.58 14.10
N LEU A 374 -9.47 -15.28 13.96
CA LEU A 374 -9.51 -14.28 15.04
C LEU A 374 -10.79 -13.47 14.97
N ASN A 375 -11.51 -13.41 16.05
CA ASN A 375 -12.68 -12.54 16.18
C ASN A 375 -12.29 -11.07 16.35
N GLU A 376 -11.07 -10.82 16.86
CA GLU A 376 -10.48 -9.50 17.02
C GLU A 376 -8.99 -9.54 16.67
N ILE A 377 -8.52 -8.56 15.88
CA ILE A 377 -7.15 -8.55 15.35
C ILE A 377 -6.08 -8.46 16.45
N ASP A 378 -6.39 -7.84 17.58
CA ASP A 378 -5.45 -7.67 18.69
C ASP A 378 -5.15 -8.98 19.46
N GLN A 379 -5.87 -10.08 19.17
CA GLN A 379 -5.50 -11.40 19.67
C GLN A 379 -4.10 -11.82 19.18
N PHE A 380 -3.60 -11.26 18.06
CA PHE A 380 -2.20 -11.42 17.66
C PHE A 380 -1.19 -10.78 18.61
N ASP A 381 -1.62 -9.89 19.52
CA ASP A 381 -0.70 -9.29 20.49
C ASP A 381 -0.08 -10.33 21.45
N ALA A 382 -0.67 -11.51 21.60
CA ALA A 382 -0.08 -12.62 22.33
C ALA A 382 1.23 -13.12 21.67
N LEU A 383 1.31 -13.10 20.32
CA LEU A 383 2.52 -13.40 19.54
C LEU A 383 3.50 -12.23 19.47
N LYS A 384 3.18 -11.10 20.10
CA LYS A 384 3.91 -9.85 19.93
C LYS A 384 5.39 -9.95 20.30
N GLY A 385 5.73 -10.65 21.38
CA GLY A 385 7.09 -10.74 21.85
C GLY A 385 7.78 -9.37 21.97
N ILE A 386 9.11 -9.33 21.91
CA ILE A 386 9.88 -8.11 21.85
C ILE A 386 9.87 -7.61 20.39
N GLY A 387 9.43 -6.35 20.13
CA GLY A 387 9.60 -5.70 18.84
C GLY A 387 8.57 -6.08 17.76
N ASN A 388 7.30 -6.25 18.10
CA ASN A 388 6.23 -6.48 17.12
C ASN A 388 6.44 -7.69 16.20
N GLN A 389 6.95 -8.80 16.72
CA GLN A 389 7.33 -10.00 15.96
C GLN A 389 6.18 -10.63 15.16
N HIS A 390 4.93 -10.47 15.61
CA HIS A 390 3.76 -10.95 14.88
C HIS A 390 3.64 -10.35 13.47
N PHE A 391 3.91 -9.06 13.29
CA PHE A 391 3.95 -8.44 11.95
C PHE A 391 5.09 -8.99 11.10
N ARG A 392 6.23 -9.27 11.72
CA ARG A 392 7.34 -9.93 11.03
C ARG A 392 6.98 -11.34 10.58
N ILE A 393 6.29 -12.11 11.40
CA ILE A 393 5.79 -13.44 11.05
C ILE A 393 4.83 -13.36 9.85
N MET A 394 3.91 -12.38 9.83
CA MET A 394 3.01 -12.14 8.68
C MET A 394 3.79 -11.86 7.39
N CYS A 395 4.80 -10.99 7.45
CA CYS A 395 5.65 -10.70 6.29
C CYS A 395 6.43 -11.93 5.82
N LEU A 396 7.03 -12.67 6.76
CA LEU A 396 7.80 -13.88 6.46
C LEU A 396 6.93 -15.00 5.87
N ALA A 397 5.66 -15.11 6.32
CA ALA A 397 4.75 -16.11 5.78
C ALA A 397 4.40 -15.84 4.32
N PHE A 398 4.24 -14.58 3.92
CA PHE A 398 3.83 -14.20 2.56
C PHE A 398 4.95 -14.39 1.54
N ASP A 399 6.18 -14.01 1.89
CA ASP A 399 7.29 -14.05 0.95
C ASP A 399 7.89 -15.48 0.88
N PRO A 400 8.04 -16.08 -0.32
CA PRO A 400 8.41 -17.49 -0.46
C PRO A 400 9.76 -17.85 0.19
N GLY A 401 9.82 -19.04 0.79
CA GLY A 401 11.06 -19.60 1.31
C GLY A 401 11.62 -18.95 2.58
N ASN A 402 10.93 -17.97 3.13
CA ASN A 402 11.37 -17.26 4.32
C ASN A 402 11.37 -18.15 5.56
N GLN A 403 12.46 -18.07 6.30
CA GLN A 403 12.69 -18.87 7.49
C GLN A 403 12.61 -18.03 8.76
N TYR A 404 11.99 -18.58 9.76
CA TYR A 404 11.95 -18.07 11.11
C TYR A 404 12.54 -19.10 12.08
N GLY A 405 13.39 -18.66 12.98
CA GLY A 405 14.06 -19.57 13.88
C GLY A 405 14.26 -18.97 15.25
N GLN A 406 14.40 -19.85 16.23
CA GLN A 406 14.81 -19.49 17.58
C GLN A 406 15.97 -20.37 18.01
N THR A 407 17.00 -19.78 18.56
CA THR A 407 18.12 -20.47 19.18
C THR A 407 18.15 -20.11 20.65
N ARG A 408 18.03 -21.09 21.54
CA ARG A 408 18.08 -20.91 22.99
C ARG A 408 18.94 -21.98 23.63
N VAL A 409 19.68 -21.61 24.67
CA VAL A 409 20.67 -22.47 25.33
C VAL A 409 20.06 -23.46 26.34
N GLY A 410 18.79 -23.28 26.73
CA GLY A 410 18.14 -24.16 27.71
C GLY A 410 17.82 -25.55 27.16
N THR A 411 18.03 -26.59 27.94
CA THR A 411 17.86 -28.00 27.57
C THR A 411 16.40 -28.39 27.20
N GLN A 412 15.42 -27.56 27.55
CA GLN A 412 14.00 -27.75 27.20
C GLN A 412 13.50 -26.69 26.21
N SER A 413 14.39 -25.87 25.64
CA SER A 413 14.00 -24.82 24.73
C SER A 413 13.98 -25.32 23.29
N VAL A 414 13.01 -24.79 22.52
CA VAL A 414 12.91 -25.03 21.09
C VAL A 414 14.07 -24.33 20.39
N THR A 415 14.90 -25.11 19.69
CA THR A 415 15.97 -24.60 18.84
C THR A 415 15.76 -25.18 17.45
N GLU A 416 14.96 -24.49 16.64
CA GLU A 416 14.63 -24.91 15.30
C GLU A 416 14.52 -23.72 14.36
N ARG A 417 14.71 -24.00 13.08
CA ARG A 417 14.52 -23.07 11.98
C ARG A 417 13.49 -23.64 11.03
N VAL A 418 12.40 -22.93 10.82
CA VAL A 418 11.24 -23.38 10.07
C VAL A 418 10.91 -22.44 8.92
N THR A 419 10.40 -22.97 7.82
CA THR A 419 9.75 -22.14 6.80
C THR A 419 8.35 -21.79 7.30
N VAL A 420 8.04 -20.49 7.33
CA VAL A 420 6.76 -20.01 7.85
C VAL A 420 5.67 -20.26 6.81
N ARG A 421 4.71 -21.11 7.13
CA ARG A 421 3.49 -21.37 6.36
C ARG A 421 2.29 -21.07 7.26
N PHE A 422 1.70 -19.90 7.08
CA PHE A 422 0.68 -19.41 8.01
C PHE A 422 -0.40 -18.64 7.30
N ASN A 423 -1.61 -19.18 7.29
CA ASN A 423 -2.83 -18.57 6.77
C ASN A 423 -3.71 -18.11 7.95
N TRP A 424 -4.44 -17.03 7.78
CA TRP A 424 -5.33 -16.57 8.82
C TRP A 424 -6.48 -15.69 8.34
N ASN A 425 -7.55 -15.70 9.11
CA ASN A 425 -8.62 -14.73 9.05
C ASN A 425 -8.67 -13.90 10.33
N ALA A 426 -8.89 -12.61 10.20
CA ALA A 426 -9.17 -11.75 11.34
C ALA A 426 -10.34 -10.82 11.05
N SER A 427 -11.08 -10.46 12.08
CA SER A 427 -12.11 -9.42 11.98
C SER A 427 -11.92 -8.39 13.06
N THR A 428 -12.28 -7.13 12.77
CA THR A 428 -12.27 -6.06 13.77
C THR A 428 -13.11 -4.87 13.33
N THR A 429 -13.26 -3.87 14.19
CA THR A 429 -13.87 -2.61 13.78
C THR A 429 -12.90 -1.78 12.96
N ILE A 430 -13.42 -0.95 12.03
CA ILE A 430 -12.58 -0.12 11.15
C ILE A 430 -11.58 0.71 11.96
N GLN A 431 -12.07 1.42 12.98
CA GLN A 431 -11.21 2.28 13.82
C GLN A 431 -10.16 1.49 14.61
N LYS A 432 -10.52 0.30 15.13
CA LYS A 432 -9.57 -0.55 15.85
C LYS A 432 -8.51 -1.11 14.88
N GLY A 433 -8.91 -1.53 13.68
CA GLY A 433 -8.00 -1.97 12.63
C GLY A 433 -7.03 -0.88 12.20
N GLN A 434 -7.50 0.33 11.91
CA GLN A 434 -6.65 1.47 11.59
C GLN A 434 -5.62 1.74 12.72
N ARG A 435 -6.07 1.75 13.97
CA ARG A 435 -5.17 1.92 15.13
C ARG A 435 -4.18 0.78 15.29
N TYR A 436 -4.60 -0.46 15.04
CA TYR A 436 -3.73 -1.64 15.13
C TYR A 436 -2.59 -1.55 14.13
N PHE A 437 -2.91 -1.28 12.87
CA PHE A 437 -1.94 -1.19 11.78
C PHE A 437 -1.19 0.15 11.72
N SER A 438 -1.59 1.18 12.49
CA SER A 438 -0.90 2.48 12.50
C SER A 438 0.59 2.39 12.85
N LYS A 439 0.98 1.33 13.54
CA LYS A 439 2.38 1.08 13.96
C LYS A 439 3.27 0.55 12.82
N VAL A 440 2.69 0.10 11.71
CA VAL A 440 3.38 -0.60 10.62
C VAL A 440 2.89 -0.17 9.24
N LEU A 441 2.42 1.07 9.12
CA LEU A 441 1.87 1.62 7.87
C LEU A 441 2.86 1.54 6.71
N THR A 442 4.14 1.74 6.99
CA THR A 442 5.23 1.73 5.99
C THR A 442 6.04 0.43 5.97
N ASP A 443 5.81 -0.48 6.93
CA ASP A 443 6.68 -1.66 7.14
C ASP A 443 6.26 -2.90 6.31
N GLY A 444 5.24 -2.76 5.47
CA GLY A 444 4.85 -3.77 4.48
C GLY A 444 3.78 -4.79 4.87
N PRO A 445 3.30 -4.98 6.12
CA PRO A 445 2.24 -5.94 6.42
C PRO A 445 0.93 -5.64 5.69
N LEU A 446 0.53 -4.36 5.61
CA LEU A 446 -0.71 -3.92 4.95
C LEU A 446 -0.81 -4.37 3.48
N SER A 447 0.29 -4.34 2.75
CA SER A 447 0.28 -4.76 1.35
C SER A 447 0.10 -6.27 1.17
N ARG A 448 0.43 -7.09 2.19
CA ARG A 448 0.39 -8.54 2.17
C ARG A 448 -0.93 -9.14 2.67
N ILE A 449 -1.78 -8.32 3.27
CA ILE A 449 -3.09 -8.72 3.80
C ILE A 449 -4.16 -8.33 2.80
N ASN A 450 -5.09 -9.24 2.53
CA ASN A 450 -6.32 -8.94 1.79
C ASN A 450 -7.34 -8.31 2.74
N PHE A 451 -7.83 -7.13 2.41
CA PHE A 451 -8.84 -6.45 3.20
C PHE A 451 -10.22 -6.55 2.56
N CYS A 452 -11.23 -6.72 3.40
CA CYS A 452 -12.62 -6.65 3.00
C CYS A 452 -13.45 -5.91 4.06
N THR A 453 -14.65 -5.50 3.69
CA THR A 453 -15.56 -4.77 4.58
C THR A 453 -17.01 -5.22 4.40
N ILE A 454 -17.87 -4.82 5.32
CA ILE A 454 -19.31 -4.94 5.24
C ILE A 454 -19.88 -3.53 5.23
N PRO A 455 -20.74 -3.18 4.24
CA PRO A 455 -21.43 -1.89 4.21
C PRO A 455 -22.25 -1.68 5.49
N GLN A 456 -22.38 -0.45 5.88
CA GLN A 456 -23.26 -0.10 7.00
C GLN A 456 -24.72 -0.26 6.53
N ARG A 457 -25.53 -0.98 7.30
CA ARG A 457 -26.97 -1.10 7.08
C ARG A 457 -27.67 0.21 7.43
N GLU A 458 -28.78 0.47 6.77
CA GLU A 458 -29.64 1.59 7.12
C GLU A 458 -30.29 1.39 8.50
N ILE A 459 -30.64 2.50 9.15
CA ILE A 459 -31.31 2.45 10.46
C ILE A 459 -32.74 1.94 10.25
N GLY A 460 -33.06 0.83 10.91
CA GLY A 460 -34.39 0.20 10.79
C GLY A 460 -34.45 -0.99 9.81
N ASP A 461 -33.35 -1.29 9.13
CA ASP A 461 -33.27 -2.48 8.27
C ASP A 461 -33.56 -3.77 9.01
N LYS A 462 -34.25 -4.69 8.33
CA LYS A 462 -34.52 -6.03 8.85
C LYS A 462 -33.21 -6.79 9.08
N ILE A 463 -33.22 -7.65 10.11
CA ILE A 463 -32.09 -8.53 10.39
C ILE A 463 -31.92 -9.50 9.20
N PRO A 464 -30.71 -9.57 8.58
CA PRO A 464 -30.46 -10.50 7.50
C PRO A 464 -30.59 -11.95 7.95
N VAL A 465 -31.25 -12.78 7.13
CA VAL A 465 -31.53 -14.19 7.42
C VAL A 465 -30.56 -15.08 6.66
N TYR A 466 -29.89 -15.97 7.35
CA TYR A 466 -28.99 -16.97 6.77
C TYR A 466 -29.73 -18.21 6.31
N GLY A 467 -29.22 -18.87 5.30
CA GLY A 467 -29.62 -20.24 4.96
C GLY A 467 -29.00 -21.28 5.90
N THR A 468 -29.39 -22.53 5.75
CA THR A 468 -28.91 -23.64 6.56
C THR A 468 -27.73 -24.34 5.88
N TYR A 469 -26.65 -24.58 6.61
CA TYR A 469 -25.51 -25.39 6.19
C TYR A 469 -25.78 -26.85 6.60
N ASP A 470 -26.39 -27.60 5.70
CA ASP A 470 -26.84 -28.98 5.91
C ASP A 470 -25.84 -30.02 5.37
N ASP A 471 -26.20 -31.29 5.43
CA ASP A 471 -25.37 -32.39 4.92
C ASP A 471 -25.25 -32.36 3.38
N GLN A 472 -26.24 -31.78 2.68
CA GLN A 472 -26.15 -31.60 1.24
C GLN A 472 -25.06 -30.59 0.89
N PHE A 473 -24.99 -29.48 1.61
CA PHE A 473 -23.92 -28.49 1.46
C PHE A 473 -22.53 -29.13 1.67
N ARG A 474 -22.38 -29.98 2.71
CA ARG A 474 -21.12 -30.70 2.95
C ARG A 474 -20.76 -31.64 1.81
N LYS A 475 -21.73 -32.35 1.24
CA LYS A 475 -21.50 -33.26 0.11
C LYS A 475 -21.06 -32.50 -1.14
N GLU A 476 -21.63 -31.31 -1.39
CA GLU A 476 -21.26 -30.47 -2.52
C GLU A 476 -19.89 -29.82 -2.34
N LEU A 477 -19.51 -29.44 -1.12
CA LEU A 477 -18.20 -28.85 -0.80
C LEU A 477 -17.07 -29.90 -0.84
N LYS A 478 -17.33 -31.12 -0.44
CA LYS A 478 -16.34 -32.18 -0.25
C LYS A 478 -15.39 -32.39 -1.46
N PRO A 479 -15.86 -32.50 -2.72
CA PRO A 479 -14.97 -32.69 -3.87
C PRO A 479 -13.94 -31.59 -4.04
N TYR A 480 -14.30 -30.34 -3.76
CA TYR A 480 -13.38 -29.20 -3.85
C TYR A 480 -12.27 -29.28 -2.79
N ILE A 481 -12.62 -29.67 -1.56
CA ILE A 481 -11.64 -29.88 -0.48
C ILE A 481 -10.71 -31.04 -0.81
N GLU A 482 -11.25 -32.16 -1.30
CA GLU A 482 -10.46 -33.32 -1.73
C GLU A 482 -9.47 -32.97 -2.82
N ASN A 483 -9.87 -32.17 -3.84
CA ASN A 483 -8.99 -31.70 -4.89
C ASN A 483 -7.83 -30.85 -4.33
N LEU A 484 -8.09 -29.96 -3.37
CA LEU A 484 -7.06 -29.17 -2.71
C LEU A 484 -6.09 -30.06 -1.90
N CYS A 485 -6.60 -31.04 -1.17
CA CYS A 485 -5.78 -31.98 -0.39
C CYS A 485 -4.89 -32.88 -1.26
N MET A 486 -5.33 -33.23 -2.45
CA MET A 486 -4.61 -34.11 -3.38
C MET A 486 -3.56 -33.38 -4.22
N ALA A 487 -3.64 -32.05 -4.30
CA ALA A 487 -2.71 -31.23 -5.06
C ALA A 487 -1.31 -31.26 -4.45
N THR A 488 -0.29 -31.43 -5.27
CA THR A 488 1.13 -31.40 -4.83
C THR A 488 2.07 -31.02 -5.97
N GLY A 489 3.23 -30.49 -5.62
CA GLY A 489 4.25 -30.07 -6.56
C GLY A 489 4.02 -28.69 -7.16
N LEU A 490 4.69 -28.42 -8.28
CA LEU A 490 4.49 -27.21 -9.04
C LEU A 490 3.29 -27.40 -9.97
N ILE A 491 2.26 -26.60 -9.76
CA ILE A 491 1.05 -26.62 -10.59
C ILE A 491 1.10 -25.43 -11.55
N ASP A 492 0.94 -25.72 -12.83
CA ASP A 492 0.81 -24.72 -13.87
C ASP A 492 -0.66 -24.33 -14.05
N CYS A 493 -0.93 -23.03 -14.05
CA CYS A 493 -2.25 -22.43 -14.30
C CYS A 493 -2.09 -21.26 -15.29
N PRO A 494 -2.06 -21.56 -16.60
CA PRO A 494 -1.77 -20.56 -17.63
C PRO A 494 -2.77 -19.40 -17.65
N GLU A 495 -4.04 -19.68 -17.35
CA GLU A 495 -5.09 -18.64 -17.33
C GLU A 495 -4.89 -17.68 -16.15
N ALA A 496 -4.55 -18.20 -14.96
CA ALA A 496 -4.24 -17.35 -13.80
C ALA A 496 -2.98 -16.51 -14.05
N TYR A 497 -1.97 -17.10 -14.69
CA TYR A 497 -0.74 -16.40 -15.07
C TYR A 497 -1.04 -15.24 -16.00
N ARG A 498 -1.79 -15.50 -17.10
CA ARG A 498 -2.22 -14.45 -18.05
C ARG A 498 -3.05 -13.37 -17.39
N LEU A 499 -3.98 -13.76 -16.52
CA LEU A 499 -4.78 -12.79 -15.77
C LEU A 499 -3.91 -11.90 -14.88
N ALA A 500 -2.88 -12.47 -14.22
CA ALA A 500 -1.95 -11.69 -13.41
C ALA A 500 -1.13 -10.69 -14.25
N GLU A 501 -0.72 -11.06 -15.47
CA GLU A 501 -0.06 -10.15 -16.41
C GLU A 501 -1.00 -8.97 -16.76
N ILE A 502 -2.24 -9.25 -17.17
CA ILE A 502 -3.23 -8.23 -17.53
C ILE A 502 -3.48 -7.27 -16.35
N LEU A 503 -3.72 -7.81 -15.15
CA LEU A 503 -3.96 -7.00 -13.97
C LEU A 503 -2.74 -6.16 -13.58
N SER A 504 -1.53 -6.68 -13.75
CA SER A 504 -0.28 -5.96 -13.51
C SER A 504 -0.14 -4.77 -14.46
N GLU A 505 -0.42 -4.95 -15.75
CA GLU A 505 -0.40 -3.87 -16.74
C GLU A 505 -1.47 -2.81 -16.46
N GLU A 506 -2.73 -3.22 -16.20
CA GLU A 506 -3.81 -2.30 -15.84
C GLU A 506 -3.48 -1.46 -14.59
N ASN A 507 -2.89 -2.08 -13.57
CA ASN A 507 -2.51 -1.41 -12.34
C ASN A 507 -1.32 -0.46 -12.55
N ALA A 508 -0.35 -0.84 -13.37
CA ALA A 508 0.78 0.03 -13.72
C ALA A 508 0.32 1.26 -14.50
N ASP A 509 -0.51 1.06 -15.50
CA ASP A 509 -1.13 2.14 -16.28
C ASP A 509 -1.91 3.12 -15.40
N PHE A 510 -2.76 2.58 -14.50
CA PHE A 510 -3.53 3.41 -13.59
C PHE A 510 -2.64 4.17 -12.59
N SER A 511 -1.58 3.52 -12.08
CA SER A 511 -0.61 4.14 -11.19
C SER A 511 0.15 5.27 -11.89
N GLN A 512 0.51 5.07 -13.15
CA GLN A 512 1.19 6.07 -13.97
C GLN A 512 0.29 7.29 -14.23
N VAL A 513 -0.97 7.06 -14.54
CA VAL A 513 -1.95 8.13 -14.79
C VAL A 513 -2.24 8.92 -13.51
N THR A 514 -2.48 8.24 -12.40
CA THR A 514 -2.84 8.89 -11.13
C THR A 514 -1.65 9.43 -10.35
N GLN A 515 -0.42 9.03 -10.69
CA GLN A 515 0.82 9.34 -9.96
C GLN A 515 0.70 9.02 -8.46
N ASN A 516 -0.16 8.07 -8.09
CA ASN A 516 -0.41 7.68 -6.71
C ASN A 516 0.55 6.56 -6.28
N ARG A 517 1.64 6.94 -5.62
CA ARG A 517 2.67 6.00 -5.15
C ARG A 517 2.16 5.01 -4.10
N ILE A 518 1.18 5.40 -3.28
CA ILE A 518 0.61 4.51 -2.27
C ILE A 518 -0.20 3.41 -2.94
N TYR A 519 -1.01 3.78 -3.94
CA TYR A 519 -1.75 2.82 -4.75
C TYR A 519 -0.79 1.84 -5.43
N GLU A 520 0.22 2.32 -6.14
CA GLU A 520 1.24 1.50 -6.80
C GLU A 520 1.90 0.51 -5.83
N ASN A 521 2.29 0.96 -4.63
CA ASN A 521 2.90 0.09 -3.63
C ASN A 521 1.97 -1.05 -3.16
N PHE A 522 0.66 -0.85 -3.20
CA PHE A 522 -0.31 -1.90 -2.86
C PHE A 522 -0.55 -2.87 -4.01
N THR A 523 -0.50 -2.43 -5.27
CA THR A 523 -0.87 -3.26 -6.42
C THR A 523 0.04 -4.46 -6.61
N PHE A 524 1.34 -4.34 -6.38
CA PHE A 524 2.29 -5.46 -6.55
C PHE A 524 1.88 -6.71 -5.76
N ARG A 525 1.51 -6.54 -4.49
CA ARG A 525 1.13 -7.67 -3.64
C ARG A 525 -0.34 -8.02 -3.75
N ALA A 526 -1.21 -7.06 -4.07
CA ALA A 526 -2.61 -7.33 -4.39
C ALA A 526 -2.72 -8.25 -5.62
N ASN A 527 -1.89 -8.07 -6.63
CA ASN A 527 -1.82 -8.92 -7.79
C ASN A 527 -1.34 -10.36 -7.44
N VAL A 528 -0.31 -10.50 -6.59
CA VAL A 528 0.11 -11.83 -6.09
C VAL A 528 -1.04 -12.52 -5.33
N ILE A 529 -1.76 -11.79 -4.47
CA ILE A 529 -2.91 -12.32 -3.73
C ILE A 529 -4.01 -12.75 -4.71
N ALA A 530 -4.33 -11.94 -5.71
CA ALA A 530 -5.31 -12.25 -6.75
C ALA A 530 -4.90 -13.51 -7.54
N TYR A 531 -3.65 -13.58 -7.97
CA TYR A 531 -3.09 -14.77 -8.65
C TYR A 531 -3.22 -16.03 -7.80
N LEU A 532 -2.83 -15.99 -6.53
CA LEU A 532 -2.93 -17.15 -5.64
C LEU A 532 -4.39 -17.57 -5.40
N LYS A 533 -5.33 -16.63 -5.29
CA LYS A 533 -6.76 -16.95 -5.21
C LYS A 533 -7.26 -17.65 -6.48
N ALA A 534 -6.85 -17.19 -7.67
CA ALA A 534 -7.17 -17.83 -8.94
C ALA A 534 -6.63 -19.27 -8.99
N CYS A 535 -5.39 -19.49 -8.57
CA CYS A 535 -4.79 -20.81 -8.49
C CYS A 535 -5.51 -21.74 -7.50
N VAL A 536 -5.93 -21.22 -6.33
CA VAL A 536 -6.72 -21.99 -5.35
C VAL A 536 -8.05 -22.43 -5.96
N LEU A 537 -8.76 -21.55 -6.67
CA LEU A 537 -10.03 -21.90 -7.35
C LEU A 537 -9.81 -22.94 -8.46
N TYR A 538 -8.76 -22.75 -9.26
CA TYR A 538 -8.38 -23.68 -10.31
C TYR A 538 -8.11 -25.09 -9.77
N VAL A 539 -7.31 -25.19 -8.72
CA VAL A 539 -7.00 -26.49 -8.07
C VAL A 539 -8.25 -27.09 -7.43
N ALA A 540 -9.04 -26.29 -6.70
CA ALA A 540 -10.28 -26.75 -6.09
C ALA A 540 -11.25 -27.33 -7.13
N ASN A 541 -11.26 -26.79 -8.33
CA ASN A 541 -12.07 -27.27 -9.46
C ASN A 541 -11.39 -28.44 -10.24
N GLY A 542 -10.43 -29.14 -9.64
CA GLY A 542 -9.72 -30.27 -10.26
C GLY A 542 -8.81 -29.86 -11.42
N CYS A 543 -8.11 -28.75 -11.28
CA CYS A 543 -7.24 -28.12 -12.27
C CYS A 543 -7.98 -27.82 -13.60
N ARG A 544 -9.18 -27.30 -13.50
CA ARG A 544 -10.00 -26.84 -14.63
C ARG A 544 -10.40 -25.41 -14.42
N TRP A 545 -10.12 -24.55 -15.42
CA TRP A 545 -10.51 -23.15 -15.38
C TRP A 545 -12.01 -22.99 -15.60
N GLU A 546 -12.64 -22.14 -14.81
CA GLU A 546 -14.00 -21.64 -15.00
C GLU A 546 -13.93 -20.20 -15.51
N PRO A 547 -14.71 -19.83 -16.54
CA PRO A 547 -14.68 -18.45 -17.08
C PRO A 547 -14.96 -17.38 -16.03
N GLU A 548 -15.82 -17.69 -15.07
CA GLU A 548 -16.24 -16.78 -14.00
C GLU A 548 -15.09 -16.43 -13.02
N ILE A 549 -13.99 -17.20 -13.03
CA ILE A 549 -12.82 -16.93 -12.18
C ILE A 549 -12.20 -15.58 -12.57
N GLU A 550 -12.12 -15.26 -13.85
CA GLU A 550 -11.49 -14.01 -14.29
C GLU A 550 -12.21 -12.78 -13.71
N ASP A 551 -13.51 -12.66 -13.93
CA ASP A 551 -14.29 -11.52 -13.44
C ASP A 551 -14.29 -11.45 -11.90
N PHE A 552 -14.36 -12.60 -11.24
CA PHE A 552 -14.34 -12.68 -9.78
C PHE A 552 -12.99 -12.25 -9.21
N ILE A 553 -11.88 -12.69 -9.76
CA ILE A 553 -10.54 -12.33 -9.29
C ILE A 553 -10.24 -10.86 -9.56
N ARG A 554 -10.60 -10.34 -10.73
CA ARG A 554 -10.51 -8.92 -11.08
C ARG A 554 -11.29 -8.05 -10.08
N TRP A 555 -12.52 -8.45 -9.76
CA TRP A 555 -13.33 -7.80 -8.72
C TRP A 555 -12.64 -7.90 -7.33
N SER A 556 -12.18 -9.07 -6.96
CA SER A 556 -11.57 -9.32 -5.65
C SER A 556 -10.32 -8.47 -5.40
N GLU A 557 -9.45 -8.30 -6.42
CA GLU A 557 -8.28 -7.42 -6.34
C GLU A 557 -8.70 -5.95 -6.19
N ARG A 558 -9.62 -5.48 -7.02
CA ARG A 558 -10.13 -4.10 -6.97
C ARG A 558 -10.80 -3.78 -5.64
N TYR A 559 -11.53 -4.74 -5.08
CA TYR A 559 -12.17 -4.60 -3.77
C TYR A 559 -11.14 -4.49 -2.63
N ASP A 560 -10.11 -5.31 -2.65
CA ASP A 560 -8.99 -5.23 -1.70
C ASP A 560 -8.27 -3.88 -1.79
N LEU A 561 -7.90 -3.45 -3.00
CA LEU A 561 -7.28 -2.16 -3.25
C LEU A 561 -8.16 -0.99 -2.80
N TRP A 562 -9.47 -1.07 -3.07
CA TRP A 562 -10.44 -0.10 -2.57
C TRP A 562 -10.42 -0.01 -1.04
N CYS A 563 -10.42 -1.15 -0.33
CA CYS A 563 -10.34 -1.18 1.13
C CYS A 563 -9.03 -0.58 1.64
N LYS A 564 -7.90 -0.92 1.03
CA LYS A 564 -6.58 -0.40 1.40
C LYS A 564 -6.50 1.12 1.26
N MET A 565 -6.96 1.64 0.14
CA MET A 565 -7.00 3.08 -0.10
C MET A 565 -7.99 3.77 0.82
N ARG A 566 -9.21 3.23 0.97
CA ARG A 566 -10.25 3.81 1.84
C ARG A 566 -9.84 3.93 3.30
N PHE A 567 -9.16 2.92 3.82
CA PHE A 567 -8.91 2.83 5.26
C PHE A 567 -7.52 3.31 5.68
N PHE A 568 -6.52 3.30 4.79
CA PHE A 568 -5.13 3.51 5.19
C PHE A 568 -4.39 4.60 4.41
N GLU A 569 -4.87 5.03 3.24
CA GLU A 569 -4.15 6.01 2.41
C GLU A 569 -3.78 7.27 3.18
N GLU A 570 -4.73 7.88 3.89
CA GLU A 570 -4.52 9.13 4.63
C GLU A 570 -3.48 8.98 5.76
N ASP A 571 -3.53 7.84 6.45
CA ASP A 571 -2.60 7.59 7.55
C ASP A 571 -1.18 7.32 7.02
N ILE A 572 -1.06 6.66 5.86
CA ILE A 572 0.22 6.47 5.17
C ILE A 572 0.77 7.80 4.66
N GLN A 573 -0.06 8.64 4.06
CA GLN A 573 0.36 9.98 3.62
C GLN A 573 0.87 10.81 4.79
N LYS A 574 0.15 10.80 5.92
CA LYS A 574 0.58 11.48 7.15
C LYS A 574 1.91 10.91 7.66
N ALA A 575 2.07 9.60 7.68
CA ALA A 575 3.29 8.93 8.14
C ALA A 575 4.49 9.28 7.23
N ASN A 576 4.31 9.30 5.92
CA ASN A 576 5.33 9.70 4.96
C ASN A 576 5.73 11.17 5.14
N ASN A 577 4.76 12.06 5.30
CA ASN A 577 5.02 13.48 5.53
C ASN A 577 5.75 13.74 6.86
N VAL A 578 5.40 12.99 7.92
CA VAL A 578 6.12 13.05 9.19
C VAL A 578 7.56 12.52 9.04
N GLY A 579 7.77 11.51 8.20
CA GLY A 579 9.11 10.99 7.88
C GLY A 579 9.99 12.02 7.18
N GLU A 580 9.46 12.78 6.23
CA GLU A 580 10.16 13.88 5.57
C GLU A 580 10.50 15.02 6.52
N HIS A 581 9.62 15.31 7.48
CA HIS A 581 9.85 16.31 8.51
C HIS A 581 10.78 15.83 9.63
N SER A 582 10.77 14.53 9.96
CA SER A 582 11.60 13.98 11.06
C SER A 582 13.08 13.81 10.68
N ASN A 583 13.40 13.73 9.39
CA ASN A 583 14.80 13.71 8.92
C ASN A 583 15.46 15.09 8.88
N LYS A 584 14.68 16.16 9.01
CA LYS A 584 15.23 17.49 9.26
C LYS A 584 15.58 17.60 10.75
N ARG A 585 16.79 17.19 11.13
CA ARG A 585 17.40 17.51 12.43
C ARG A 585 17.58 19.02 12.53
N GLY A 586 16.49 19.73 12.78
CA GLY A 586 16.43 21.17 12.86
C GLY A 586 15.47 21.63 13.95
N PRO A 587 15.46 22.90 14.29
CA PRO A 587 14.46 23.46 15.18
C PRO A 587 13.08 23.24 14.60
N SER A 588 12.08 23.04 15.50
CA SER A 588 10.68 22.90 15.11
C SER A 588 10.22 24.09 14.22
N ASN A 589 9.09 23.92 13.52
CA ASN A 589 8.46 24.98 12.73
C ASN A 589 8.27 26.30 13.49
N LEU A 590 8.26 26.25 14.84
CA LEU A 590 8.23 27.43 15.68
C LEU A 590 9.40 28.40 15.42
N LEU A 591 10.63 27.92 15.24
CA LEU A 591 11.75 28.79 14.92
C LEU A 591 11.59 29.42 13.53
N GLN A 592 10.98 28.73 12.58
CA GLN A 592 10.73 29.28 11.23
C GLN A 592 9.69 30.41 11.24
N SER A 593 8.70 30.34 12.13
CA SER A 593 7.64 31.37 12.25
C SER A 593 8.11 32.65 12.96
N LEU A 594 9.25 32.63 13.66
CA LEU A 594 9.82 33.78 14.33
C LEU A 594 10.58 34.68 13.33
N PRO A 595 10.78 35.99 13.60
CA PRO A 595 11.69 36.84 12.83
C PRO A 595 13.15 36.43 12.99
N ASP A 596 14.06 36.95 12.12
CA ASP A 596 15.48 36.60 12.18
C ASP A 596 16.15 36.97 13.51
N THR A 597 15.69 38.04 14.15
CA THR A 597 16.05 38.41 15.52
C THR A 597 14.76 38.51 16.34
N PHE A 598 14.70 37.82 17.46
CA PHE A 598 13.49 37.71 18.27
C PHE A 598 13.80 37.70 19.77
N THR A 599 12.83 38.01 20.56
CA THR A 599 12.88 37.99 22.03
C THR A 599 12.25 36.70 22.59
N GLU A 600 12.53 36.40 23.88
CA GLU A 600 11.88 35.31 24.58
C GLU A 600 10.35 35.47 24.60
N GLN A 601 9.83 36.71 24.75
CA GLN A 601 8.40 37.00 24.73
C GLN A 601 7.75 36.61 23.39
N GLN A 602 8.40 36.89 22.27
CA GLN A 602 7.91 36.46 20.95
C GLN A 602 7.88 34.95 20.77
N VAL A 603 8.77 34.23 21.45
CA VAL A 603 8.70 32.76 21.46
C VAL A 603 7.50 32.27 22.28
N VAL A 604 7.21 32.91 23.42
CA VAL A 604 6.02 32.61 24.23
C VAL A 604 4.74 32.85 23.43
N GLU A 605 4.63 33.99 22.75
CA GLU A 605 3.49 34.31 21.90
C GLU A 605 3.31 33.33 20.73
N ALA A 606 4.41 32.97 20.05
CA ALA A 606 4.37 31.98 18.98
C ALA A 606 4.00 30.57 19.48
N ARG A 607 4.42 30.19 20.69
CA ARG A 607 3.98 28.95 21.35
C ARG A 607 2.49 28.97 21.70
N ALA A 608 2.02 30.07 22.26
CA ALA A 608 0.61 30.26 22.59
C ALA A 608 -0.29 30.19 21.36
N ALA A 609 0.15 30.76 20.23
CA ALA A 609 -0.55 30.66 18.93
C ALA A 609 -0.67 29.22 18.41
N LEU A 610 0.24 28.33 18.82
CA LEU A 610 0.22 26.90 18.50
C LEU A 610 -0.46 26.04 19.60
N GLY A 611 -1.08 26.68 20.63
CA GLY A 611 -1.73 25.97 21.73
C GLY A 611 -0.76 25.31 22.72
N LEU A 612 0.51 25.72 22.73
CA LEU A 612 1.55 25.20 23.63
C LEU A 612 1.68 26.09 24.88
N SER A 613 1.93 25.47 26.05
CA SER A 613 2.12 26.20 27.30
C SER A 613 3.41 27.04 27.29
N GLU A 614 3.44 28.10 28.09
CA GLU A 614 4.63 28.93 28.34
C GLU A 614 5.75 28.14 29.01
N GLU A 615 5.41 27.12 29.80
CA GLU A 615 6.35 26.24 30.46
C GLU A 615 7.28 25.56 29.46
N GLY A 616 8.60 25.57 29.75
CA GLY A 616 9.61 24.98 28.89
C GLY A 616 10.19 25.91 27.82
N THR A 617 9.74 27.17 27.67
CA THR A 617 10.31 28.14 26.72
C THR A 617 11.81 28.38 26.99
N ALA A 618 12.20 28.59 28.23
CA ALA A 618 13.59 28.78 28.64
C ALA A 618 14.46 27.55 28.29
N HIS A 619 13.94 26.35 28.48
CA HIS A 619 14.64 25.10 28.10
C HIS A 619 14.76 24.96 26.57
N LEU A 620 13.72 25.31 25.83
CA LEU A 620 13.73 25.33 24.36
C LEU A 620 14.81 26.28 23.82
N LEU A 621 14.84 27.51 24.32
CA LEU A 621 15.85 28.51 23.94
C LEU A 621 17.26 28.06 24.28
N SER A 622 17.48 27.50 25.48
CA SER A 622 18.76 26.93 25.87
C SER A 622 19.19 25.80 24.94
N THR A 623 18.25 24.96 24.52
CA THR A 623 18.50 23.89 23.55
C THR A 623 18.85 24.44 22.16
N TRP A 624 18.17 25.48 21.69
CA TRP A 624 18.48 26.11 20.41
C TRP A 624 19.87 26.76 20.41
N VAL A 625 20.25 27.43 21.50
CA VAL A 625 21.60 27.99 21.65
C VAL A 625 22.66 26.88 21.70
N TYR A 626 22.45 25.83 22.48
CA TYR A 626 23.36 24.69 22.58
C TYR A 626 23.57 24.00 21.22
N ARG A 627 22.48 23.83 20.46
CA ARG A 627 22.53 23.21 19.13
C ARG A 627 22.95 24.18 18.02
N LYS A 628 23.33 25.43 18.35
CA LYS A 628 23.75 26.47 17.42
C LYS A 628 22.70 26.82 16.36
N TYR A 629 21.43 26.75 16.72
CA TYR A 629 20.35 27.23 15.85
C TYR A 629 20.14 28.73 16.00
N VAL A 630 20.40 29.26 17.16
CA VAL A 630 20.34 30.69 17.47
C VAL A 630 21.56 31.11 18.27
N LYS A 631 21.93 32.39 18.15
CA LYS A 631 22.96 33.03 18.97
C LYS A 631 22.26 33.99 19.92
N ARG A 632 22.67 33.99 21.19
CA ARG A 632 22.18 34.94 22.18
C ARG A 632 22.88 36.28 21.94
N GLY A 633 22.09 37.37 21.77
CA GLY A 633 22.60 38.72 21.63
C GLY A 633 23.14 39.22 22.98
N SER A 634 24.19 40.00 22.94
CA SER A 634 24.75 40.72 24.08
C SER A 634 24.39 42.22 23.93
N ASP A 635 23.16 42.60 24.28
CA ASP A 635 22.87 44.04 24.34
C ASP A 635 23.13 44.55 25.74
N ASN A 636 24.27 45.27 25.86
CA ASN A 636 24.60 46.13 26.98
C ASN A 636 23.84 47.47 26.85
N CYS A 637 22.51 47.45 27.12
CA CYS A 637 21.76 48.67 27.30
C CYS A 637 21.10 48.64 28.69
N HIS A 638 21.40 49.66 29.44
CA HIS A 638 20.90 49.89 30.78
C HIS A 638 19.36 49.86 30.84
N ASN A 639 18.83 49.07 31.79
CA ASN A 639 17.45 49.00 32.25
C ASN A 639 16.41 48.42 31.25
N ASN A 640 16.49 47.13 31.04
CA ASN A 640 15.41 46.10 30.98
C ASN A 640 16.01 44.84 30.32
N SER A 641 16.10 43.77 31.06
CA SER A 641 16.78 42.54 30.58
C SER A 641 15.85 41.71 29.67
N TYR A 642 15.68 42.16 28.44
CA TYR A 642 15.15 41.30 27.38
C TYR A 642 16.31 40.67 26.62
N HIS A 643 16.47 39.36 26.76
CA HIS A 643 17.45 38.62 25.96
C HIS A 643 16.98 38.53 24.53
N SER A 644 17.77 39.05 23.59
CA SER A 644 17.53 38.88 22.16
C SER A 644 18.26 37.62 21.66
N PHE A 645 17.66 36.95 20.67
CA PHE A 645 18.19 35.79 20.01
C PHE A 645 18.20 36.01 18.51
N THR A 646 19.32 35.72 17.83
CA THR A 646 19.45 35.87 16.39
C THR A 646 19.56 34.49 15.76
N LYS A 647 18.77 34.19 14.72
CA LYS A 647 18.84 32.96 13.96
C LYS A 647 20.20 32.86 13.26
N LEU A 648 20.83 31.71 13.38
CA LEU A 648 21.96 31.36 12.53
C LEU A 648 21.38 30.83 11.20
N LYS A 649 21.87 31.36 10.07
CA LYS A 649 21.43 30.91 8.76
C LYS A 649 22.01 29.53 8.49
N TYR A 650 21.15 28.50 8.43
CA TYR A 650 21.52 27.15 8.01
C TYR A 650 21.09 26.93 6.57
N ARG A 651 21.97 26.28 5.80
CA ARG A 651 21.56 25.59 4.57
C ARG A 651 20.91 24.28 4.92
N CYS A 652 20.06 23.76 4.02
CA CYS A 652 19.41 22.46 4.16
C CYS A 652 20.40 21.28 4.29
N ASP A 653 21.70 21.52 4.01
CA ASP A 653 22.82 20.58 4.08
C ASP A 653 23.71 20.75 5.33
N GLY A 654 23.35 21.64 6.25
CA GLY A 654 24.08 21.87 7.51
C GLY A 654 25.36 22.70 7.38
N GLN A 655 25.64 23.33 6.23
CA GLN A 655 26.77 24.24 6.07
C GLN A 655 26.41 25.69 6.49
N GLU A 656 27.26 26.33 7.30
CA GLU A 656 27.16 27.76 7.58
C GLU A 656 27.30 28.55 6.26
N LEU A 657 26.34 29.44 5.97
CA LEU A 657 26.55 30.45 4.97
C LEU A 657 27.51 31.50 5.55
N SER A 658 28.77 31.46 5.11
CA SER A 658 29.66 32.62 5.28
C SER A 658 28.99 33.87 4.75
N GLN A 659 28.99 34.90 5.58
CA GLN A 659 28.49 36.25 5.26
C GLN A 659 28.98 36.79 3.93
#